data_2cd6a1bb99e2b7333e9b705d5306ea20
#
_entry.id   2cd6a1bb99e2b7333e9b705d5306ea20
#
_cell.length_a   1.000
_cell.length_b   1.000
_cell.length_c   1.000
_cell.angle_alpha   90.00
_cell.angle_beta   90.00
_cell.angle_gamma   90.00
#
_symmetry.space_group_name_H-M   'P 1'
#
loop_
_entity.id
_entity.type
_entity.pdbx_description
1 polymer ?
#
loop_
_entity_poly.entity_id
_entity_poly.type
_entity_poly.pdbx_seq_one_letter_code
_entity_poly.pdbx_strand_id
1 'polypeptide(L)'
;MGFLKKIFGSHSDHELKRLYPIADKIEAMSDEYAALTDEQLRAKTDEFKQRYADGESLDDLLPEAFATAREAAWRVLGMKPFRVQLIGGIVLHQGRIAEMKTGEGKTLVAVLPAYLNALTGEGVHIVTVNDYLARRDSEWMGKVYRFLGLSVGLIVHDMSSAERQQAYAADITYGTNNEMGFDYLRDNMAIYKSQMVQRGHAFAIVDEVDSILIDEARTPLIISGQGDESTDLYRQAEDFAARLKCKSYASIDDKEEEDEDLDADYVVDEKARTATLTARGIAKAETAFGLENLADIENATLVHHIDQAIRAHGIMKRDIDYVVKDGEVIIVDEFTGRLMLGRRYSDGLHQAIEAKEHVRVQSENKTLATITFQNYFRLYGKLSGMTGTAMTEEEEFAAIYNLDIIEIPTNKPVIRIDNPDVVYKNEAGKLRAIIEQIRVCHEKGQPVLVGTVSIEKSEQLSKLLRKAGIPHNVLNAKHHEKEAEIVAQAGKFGAVTIATNMAGRGTDIMLGGNAEYLAKADLRKAGFTEEVIAEATGYAETEDEEILKARTLFAERMAEHKKSIDEEADRVRAAGGLYIIGTERHESRRIDNQLRGRSGRQGDPGESRFYIALTDDVMRLFGSERMQSMMETLRVDEDTPLDHKMLSNAIEQAQRTVESRNFQARKNVLEYDDVMNVQRNVIYEERRKVLDGEDLQEHVQHMIRTVITGDIAAGMAEHHPENDKDLHEILAPLEKLFPCDLSYTAEELHKLTPDTLADAVYDCAMKAYAAREESFGLQPDGTPLMRELERVVMLRVVDEYWMDHLEAMDDLRQGIGLRAYGNVKPVDEYKRAGFDMFDEMVNGIQSETVRRLFTVRVRREQKLERKTVARGAATNAGGDDSEKKKPVRRAKKPGRNDPCPCGKLRPNGLPMKYKDCCGKNA
;
A
#
# COMPACT_ATOMS: atom_id res chain seq x y z
N MET A 1 -37.73 -4.10 4.86
CA MET A 1 -37.28 -3.03 3.96
C MET A 1 -37.60 -3.24 2.47
N GLY A 2 -37.67 -4.47 1.93
CA GLY A 2 -37.85 -4.72 0.49
C GLY A 2 -39.15 -4.20 -0.15
N PHE A 3 -40.25 -4.05 0.57
CA PHE A 3 -41.55 -3.59 0.03
C PHE A 3 -41.60 -2.06 -0.14
N LEU A 4 -41.02 -1.32 0.78
CA LEU A 4 -40.94 0.16 0.73
C LEU A 4 -39.94 0.60 -0.37
N LYS A 5 -38.81 -0.07 -0.57
CA LYS A 5 -37.87 0.17 -1.68
C LYS A 5 -38.54 -0.02 -3.06
N LYS A 6 -39.44 -0.98 -3.22
CA LYS A 6 -40.17 -1.19 -4.47
C LYS A 6 -41.18 -0.09 -4.80
N ILE A 7 -41.69 0.65 -3.81
CA ILE A 7 -42.70 1.71 -4.02
C ILE A 7 -42.02 3.09 -4.16
N PHE A 8 -40.98 3.39 -3.39
CA PHE A 8 -40.35 4.70 -3.34
C PHE A 8 -39.02 4.79 -4.11
N GLY A 9 -38.50 3.69 -4.65
CA GLY A 9 -37.17 3.64 -5.27
C GLY A 9 -36.03 3.63 -4.25
N SER A 10 -34.82 3.34 -4.71
CA SER A 10 -33.60 3.48 -3.91
C SER A 10 -33.05 4.91 -3.98
N HIS A 11 -32.09 5.26 -3.12
CA HIS A 11 -31.33 6.50 -3.22
C HIS A 11 -30.70 6.65 -4.63
N SER A 12 -30.06 5.60 -5.14
CA SER A 12 -29.50 5.56 -6.49
C SER A 12 -30.54 5.83 -7.58
N ASP A 13 -31.80 5.30 -7.45
CA ASP A 13 -32.85 5.56 -8.43
C ASP A 13 -33.25 7.04 -8.50
N HIS A 14 -33.23 7.73 -7.37
CA HIS A 14 -33.54 9.16 -7.33
C HIS A 14 -32.41 10.01 -7.93
N GLU A 15 -31.18 9.68 -7.62
CA GLU A 15 -30.00 10.37 -8.16
C GLU A 15 -29.86 10.13 -9.67
N LEU A 16 -30.04 8.90 -10.15
CA LEU A 16 -30.01 8.58 -11.57
C LEU A 16 -30.99 9.43 -12.39
N LYS A 17 -32.19 9.73 -11.83
CA LYS A 17 -33.15 10.62 -12.51
C LYS A 17 -32.62 12.04 -12.74
N ARG A 18 -31.70 12.51 -11.88
CA ARG A 18 -31.03 13.81 -12.05
C ARG A 18 -29.90 13.74 -13.08
N LEU A 19 -29.27 12.57 -13.23
CA LEU A 19 -28.12 12.38 -14.11
C LEU A 19 -28.53 12.08 -15.55
N TYR A 20 -29.68 11.43 -15.77
CA TYR A 20 -30.17 11.11 -17.12
C TYR A 20 -30.24 12.33 -18.05
N PRO A 21 -30.79 13.51 -17.67
CA PRO A 21 -30.84 14.66 -18.56
C PRO A 21 -29.46 15.16 -19.01
N ILE A 22 -28.43 15.00 -18.14
CA ILE A 22 -27.05 15.39 -18.48
C ILE A 22 -26.49 14.42 -19.52
N ALA A 23 -26.70 13.10 -19.31
CA ALA A 23 -26.31 12.09 -20.29
C ALA A 23 -27.04 12.27 -21.64
N ASP A 24 -28.33 12.59 -21.62
CA ASP A 24 -29.10 12.90 -22.84
C ASP A 24 -28.52 14.10 -23.59
N LYS A 25 -28.09 15.15 -22.90
CA LYS A 25 -27.42 16.31 -23.47
C LYS A 25 -26.10 15.93 -24.13
N ILE A 26 -25.29 15.08 -23.49
CA ILE A 26 -24.04 14.60 -24.08
C ILE A 26 -24.28 13.74 -25.33
N GLU A 27 -25.28 12.86 -25.30
CA GLU A 27 -25.62 12.01 -26.44
C GLU A 27 -26.17 12.84 -27.64
N ALA A 28 -26.94 13.90 -27.37
CA ALA A 28 -27.45 14.78 -28.37
C ALA A 28 -26.37 15.55 -29.17
N MET A 29 -25.19 15.76 -28.55
CA MET A 29 -24.04 16.41 -29.20
C MET A 29 -23.24 15.45 -30.10
N SER A 30 -23.54 14.14 -30.12
CA SER A 30 -22.73 13.12 -30.80
C SER A 30 -22.50 13.41 -32.29
N ASP A 31 -23.49 13.85 -33.02
CA ASP A 31 -23.40 14.11 -34.47
C ASP A 31 -22.58 15.38 -34.76
N GLU A 32 -22.69 16.39 -33.89
CA GLU A 32 -21.90 17.61 -33.98
C GLU A 32 -20.42 17.33 -33.80
N TYR A 33 -20.08 16.58 -32.75
CA TYR A 33 -18.68 16.24 -32.46
C TYR A 33 -18.09 15.22 -33.45
N ALA A 34 -18.90 14.34 -34.00
CA ALA A 34 -18.48 13.43 -35.07
C ALA A 34 -18.12 14.17 -36.39
N ALA A 35 -18.70 15.34 -36.61
CA ALA A 35 -18.42 16.17 -37.79
C ALA A 35 -17.09 16.97 -37.67
N LEU A 36 -16.54 17.13 -36.46
CA LEU A 36 -15.26 17.84 -36.23
C LEU A 36 -14.10 17.09 -36.85
N THR A 37 -13.09 17.81 -37.36
CA THR A 37 -11.80 17.21 -37.70
C THR A 37 -11.01 16.87 -36.42
N ASP A 38 -9.98 16.04 -36.56
CA ASP A 38 -9.12 15.68 -35.44
C ASP A 38 -8.44 16.91 -34.81
N GLU A 39 -8.04 17.88 -35.64
CA GLU A 39 -7.46 19.14 -35.19
C GLU A 39 -8.48 20.01 -34.43
N GLN A 40 -9.71 20.06 -34.91
CA GLN A 40 -10.79 20.81 -34.26
C GLN A 40 -11.18 20.15 -32.92
N LEU A 41 -11.23 18.82 -32.87
CA LEU A 41 -11.53 18.07 -31.66
C LEU A 41 -10.43 18.27 -30.59
N ARG A 42 -9.18 18.27 -31.03
CA ARG A 42 -8.03 18.56 -30.17
C ARG A 42 -8.04 19.99 -29.64
N ALA A 43 -8.36 20.95 -30.48
CA ALA A 43 -8.43 22.37 -30.11
C ALA A 43 -9.51 22.66 -29.03
N LYS A 44 -10.51 21.79 -28.86
CA LYS A 44 -11.48 21.90 -27.77
C LYS A 44 -10.84 21.86 -26.39
N THR A 45 -9.73 21.18 -26.21
CA THR A 45 -9.01 21.14 -24.94
C THR A 45 -8.50 22.53 -24.54
N ASP A 46 -7.88 23.23 -25.47
CA ASP A 46 -7.38 24.59 -25.21
C ASP A 46 -8.54 25.58 -25.01
N GLU A 47 -9.64 25.44 -25.77
CA GLU A 47 -10.87 26.21 -25.58
C GLU A 47 -11.42 26.02 -24.14
N PHE A 48 -11.52 24.77 -23.66
CA PHE A 48 -12.05 24.49 -22.32
C PHE A 48 -11.12 24.99 -21.23
N LYS A 49 -9.79 24.84 -21.38
CA LYS A 49 -8.81 25.40 -20.44
C LYS A 49 -8.97 26.93 -20.33
N GLN A 50 -9.18 27.61 -21.45
CA GLN A 50 -9.41 29.07 -21.47
C GLN A 50 -10.72 29.44 -20.78
N ARG A 51 -11.83 28.77 -21.10
CA ARG A 51 -13.15 29.03 -20.49
C ARG A 51 -13.10 28.78 -18.97
N TYR A 52 -12.40 27.74 -18.52
CA TYR A 52 -12.16 27.49 -17.10
C TYR A 52 -11.35 28.64 -16.46
N ALA A 53 -10.29 29.11 -17.11
CA ALA A 53 -9.49 30.23 -16.63
C ALA A 53 -10.29 31.56 -16.59
N ASP A 54 -11.26 31.72 -17.47
CA ASP A 54 -12.20 32.85 -17.52
C ASP A 54 -13.31 32.75 -16.46
N GLY A 55 -13.36 31.66 -15.67
CA GLY A 55 -14.25 31.47 -14.53
C GLY A 55 -15.46 30.59 -14.74
N GLU A 56 -15.58 29.88 -15.90
CA GLU A 56 -16.61 28.87 -16.11
C GLU A 56 -16.35 27.63 -15.26
N SER A 57 -17.38 27.05 -14.66
CA SER A 57 -17.22 25.88 -13.79
C SER A 57 -17.01 24.59 -14.59
N LEU A 58 -16.34 23.58 -13.99
CA LEU A 58 -16.22 22.26 -14.59
C LEU A 58 -17.59 21.59 -14.85
N ASP A 59 -18.60 21.87 -14.00
CA ASP A 59 -19.96 21.34 -14.20
C ASP A 59 -20.62 21.92 -15.44
N ASP A 60 -20.38 23.19 -15.79
CA ASP A 60 -20.86 23.80 -17.00
C ASP A 60 -20.17 23.24 -18.25
N LEU A 61 -18.85 22.98 -18.16
CA LEU A 61 -18.06 22.40 -19.23
C LEU A 61 -18.31 20.88 -19.43
N LEU A 62 -18.84 20.19 -18.41
CA LEU A 62 -18.98 18.73 -18.39
C LEU A 62 -19.65 18.14 -19.64
N PRO A 63 -20.81 18.64 -20.13
CA PRO A 63 -21.46 18.02 -21.28
C PRO A 63 -20.59 18.05 -22.56
N GLU A 64 -19.94 19.19 -22.83
CA GLU A 64 -19.08 19.37 -24.00
C GLU A 64 -17.77 18.58 -23.86
N ALA A 65 -17.15 18.62 -22.70
CA ALA A 65 -15.92 17.87 -22.43
C ALA A 65 -16.14 16.35 -22.53
N PHE A 66 -17.26 15.84 -21.98
CA PHE A 66 -17.60 14.42 -22.12
C PHE A 66 -17.91 14.02 -23.55
N ALA A 67 -18.60 14.89 -24.35
CA ALA A 67 -18.82 14.65 -25.77
C ALA A 67 -17.48 14.59 -26.53
N THR A 68 -16.54 15.48 -26.20
CA THR A 68 -15.18 15.51 -26.78
C THR A 68 -14.42 14.20 -26.46
N ALA A 69 -14.36 13.80 -25.19
CA ALA A 69 -13.66 12.58 -24.76
C ALA A 69 -14.33 11.32 -25.33
N ARG A 70 -15.67 11.30 -25.43
CA ARG A 70 -16.44 10.20 -26.03
C ARG A 70 -16.12 10.00 -27.51
N GLU A 71 -16.05 11.08 -28.27
CA GLU A 71 -15.71 11.04 -29.71
C GLU A 71 -14.22 10.67 -29.90
N ALA A 72 -13.33 11.23 -29.09
CA ALA A 72 -11.92 10.87 -29.10
C ALA A 72 -11.70 9.37 -28.80
N ALA A 73 -12.39 8.83 -27.80
CA ALA A 73 -12.32 7.40 -27.48
C ALA A 73 -12.82 6.53 -28.65
N TRP A 74 -13.86 6.98 -29.35
CA TRP A 74 -14.34 6.28 -30.52
C TRP A 74 -13.31 6.28 -31.66
N ARG A 75 -12.70 7.43 -31.97
CA ARG A 75 -11.71 7.54 -33.06
C ARG A 75 -10.41 6.76 -32.75
N VAL A 76 -9.92 6.88 -31.51
CA VAL A 76 -8.60 6.34 -31.13
C VAL A 76 -8.66 4.86 -30.76
N LEU A 77 -9.70 4.44 -30.03
CA LEU A 77 -9.83 3.09 -29.48
C LEU A 77 -10.88 2.24 -30.21
N GLY A 78 -11.74 2.83 -31.05
CA GLY A 78 -12.90 2.15 -31.60
C GLY A 78 -13.98 1.81 -30.56
N MET A 79 -13.92 2.44 -29.39
CA MET A 79 -14.85 2.23 -28.28
C MET A 79 -15.62 3.50 -27.99
N LYS A 80 -16.92 3.50 -28.28
CA LYS A 80 -17.80 4.62 -27.96
C LYS A 80 -18.46 4.39 -26.60
N PRO A 81 -18.20 5.21 -25.58
CA PRO A 81 -18.83 5.06 -24.28
C PRO A 81 -20.35 4.98 -24.35
N PHE A 82 -20.92 3.97 -23.67
CA PHE A 82 -22.35 3.77 -23.56
C PHE A 82 -22.99 4.80 -22.61
N ARG A 83 -24.30 4.99 -22.69
CA ARG A 83 -25.03 5.88 -21.79
C ARG A 83 -24.77 5.58 -20.30
N VAL A 84 -24.76 4.32 -19.90
CA VAL A 84 -24.44 3.92 -18.52
C VAL A 84 -23.03 4.30 -18.11
N GLN A 85 -22.09 4.31 -19.04
CA GLN A 85 -20.71 4.72 -18.80
C GLN A 85 -20.59 6.26 -18.69
N LEU A 86 -21.40 7.02 -19.46
CA LEU A 86 -21.51 8.49 -19.27
C LEU A 86 -21.99 8.81 -17.85
N ILE A 87 -23.04 8.13 -17.38
CA ILE A 87 -23.58 8.31 -16.04
C ILE A 87 -22.51 7.96 -14.97
N GLY A 88 -21.80 6.84 -15.14
CA GLY A 88 -20.70 6.47 -14.25
C GLY A 88 -19.62 7.56 -14.20
N GLY A 89 -19.24 8.13 -15.34
CA GLY A 89 -18.29 9.24 -15.42
C GLY A 89 -18.77 10.52 -14.71
N ILE A 90 -20.05 10.84 -14.80
CA ILE A 90 -20.65 11.99 -14.09
C ILE A 90 -20.58 11.76 -12.57
N VAL A 91 -20.92 10.55 -12.10
CA VAL A 91 -20.86 10.17 -10.67
C VAL A 91 -19.43 10.31 -10.14
N LEU A 92 -18.43 9.85 -10.90
CA LEU A 92 -17.02 10.01 -10.54
C LEU A 92 -16.60 11.48 -10.47
N HIS A 93 -17.04 12.30 -11.44
CA HIS A 93 -16.75 13.74 -11.41
C HIS A 93 -17.32 14.42 -10.16
N GLN A 94 -18.49 13.98 -9.69
CA GLN A 94 -19.12 14.50 -8.49
C GLN A 94 -18.41 14.10 -7.17
N GLY A 95 -17.30 13.37 -7.22
CA GLY A 95 -16.61 12.90 -6.01
C GLY A 95 -17.37 11.79 -5.27
N ARG A 96 -17.99 10.87 -6.00
CA ARG A 96 -18.81 9.77 -5.49
C ARG A 96 -18.28 8.42 -5.96
N ILE A 97 -18.82 7.33 -5.44
CA ILE A 97 -18.50 5.97 -5.91
C ILE A 97 -19.52 5.53 -6.96
N ALA A 98 -19.02 5.17 -8.15
CA ALA A 98 -19.82 4.53 -9.19
C ALA A 98 -19.75 3.00 -9.01
N GLU A 99 -20.82 2.38 -8.48
CA GLU A 99 -20.91 0.92 -8.49
C GLU A 99 -21.37 0.44 -9.86
N MET A 100 -20.42 -0.07 -10.64
CA MET A 100 -20.68 -0.65 -11.97
C MET A 100 -20.27 -2.12 -11.95
N LYS A 101 -21.16 -3.01 -12.36
CA LYS A 101 -20.90 -4.44 -12.36
C LYS A 101 -19.62 -4.77 -13.16
N THR A 102 -18.97 -5.86 -12.81
CA THR A 102 -17.75 -6.28 -13.48
C THR A 102 -18.03 -6.53 -14.97
N GLY A 103 -17.13 -6.08 -15.86
CA GLY A 103 -17.31 -6.18 -17.31
C GLY A 103 -18.08 -5.04 -17.95
N GLU A 104 -18.48 -3.98 -17.21
CA GLU A 104 -19.16 -2.78 -17.75
C GLU A 104 -18.18 -1.72 -18.29
N GLY A 105 -16.87 -2.00 -18.33
CA GLY A 105 -15.86 -1.11 -18.91
C GLY A 105 -15.51 0.09 -18.06
N LYS A 106 -15.36 -0.09 -16.74
CA LYS A 106 -14.96 0.95 -15.78
C LYS A 106 -13.71 1.73 -16.19
N THR A 107 -12.72 1.07 -16.77
CA THR A 107 -11.48 1.70 -17.25
C THR A 107 -11.77 2.82 -18.27
N LEU A 108 -12.73 2.58 -19.19
CA LEU A 108 -13.16 3.58 -20.16
C LEU A 108 -13.98 4.70 -19.50
N VAL A 109 -14.76 4.40 -18.48
CA VAL A 109 -15.55 5.37 -17.73
C VAL A 109 -14.65 6.42 -17.09
N ALA A 110 -13.53 6.01 -16.50
CA ALA A 110 -12.56 6.90 -15.85
C ALA A 110 -11.98 7.96 -16.81
N VAL A 111 -11.95 7.68 -18.12
CA VAL A 111 -11.42 8.62 -19.12
C VAL A 111 -12.20 9.95 -19.13
N LEU A 112 -13.50 9.90 -18.96
CA LEU A 112 -14.38 11.05 -19.05
C LEU A 112 -14.12 12.08 -17.93
N PRO A 113 -14.24 11.73 -16.64
CA PRO A 113 -13.97 12.64 -15.54
C PRO A 113 -12.48 13.00 -15.42
N ALA A 114 -11.56 12.10 -15.79
CA ALA A 114 -10.14 12.42 -15.79
C ALA A 114 -9.79 13.52 -16.79
N TYR A 115 -10.33 13.44 -18.03
CA TYR A 115 -10.17 14.49 -19.01
C TYR A 115 -10.71 15.84 -18.53
N LEU A 116 -11.94 15.87 -18.01
CA LEU A 116 -12.57 17.10 -17.53
C LEU A 116 -11.79 17.74 -16.39
N ASN A 117 -11.38 16.96 -15.39
CA ASN A 117 -10.69 17.51 -14.24
C ASN A 117 -9.20 17.86 -14.54
N ALA A 118 -8.58 17.23 -15.53
CA ALA A 118 -7.24 17.60 -15.98
C ALA A 118 -7.16 19.00 -16.63
N LEU A 119 -8.28 19.57 -17.05
CA LEU A 119 -8.36 20.94 -17.59
C LEU A 119 -7.96 22.02 -16.57
N THR A 120 -8.06 21.73 -15.26
CA THR A 120 -7.62 22.63 -14.19
C THR A 120 -6.10 22.85 -14.16
N GLY A 121 -5.32 21.90 -14.70
CA GLY A 121 -3.85 21.90 -14.61
C GLY A 121 -3.28 21.45 -13.26
N GLU A 122 -4.13 21.14 -12.26
CA GLU A 122 -3.69 20.71 -10.92
C GLU A 122 -3.25 19.24 -10.87
N GLY A 123 -3.60 18.45 -11.89
CA GLY A 123 -3.27 17.02 -12.01
C GLY A 123 -4.37 16.11 -11.48
N VAL A 124 -4.56 15.00 -12.18
CA VAL A 124 -5.51 13.94 -11.84
C VAL A 124 -4.76 12.65 -11.61
N HIS A 125 -4.99 12.00 -10.47
CA HIS A 125 -4.43 10.70 -10.16
C HIS A 125 -5.45 9.58 -10.42
N ILE A 126 -5.08 8.57 -11.20
CA ILE A 126 -5.86 7.34 -11.38
C ILE A 126 -5.14 6.22 -10.68
N VAL A 127 -5.73 5.77 -9.56
CA VAL A 127 -5.09 4.83 -8.63
C VAL A 127 -5.61 3.42 -8.89
N THR A 128 -4.69 2.48 -9.07
CA THR A 128 -4.97 1.06 -9.29
C THR A 128 -4.33 0.18 -8.23
N VAL A 129 -4.72 -1.08 -8.17
CA VAL A 129 -4.23 -2.04 -7.17
C VAL A 129 -2.87 -2.66 -7.49
N ASN A 130 -2.33 -2.50 -8.70
CA ASN A 130 -1.03 -3.08 -9.08
C ASN A 130 -0.42 -2.43 -10.33
N ASP A 131 0.90 -2.63 -10.50
CA ASP A 131 1.70 -2.07 -11.59
C ASP A 131 1.25 -2.54 -12.98
N TYR A 132 0.78 -3.78 -13.09
CA TYR A 132 0.29 -4.31 -14.37
C TYR A 132 -0.92 -3.52 -14.88
N LEU A 133 -1.90 -3.26 -14.01
CA LEU A 133 -3.08 -2.47 -14.38
C LEU A 133 -2.71 -1.01 -14.62
N ALA A 134 -1.87 -0.42 -13.76
CA ALA A 134 -1.41 0.96 -13.94
C ALA A 134 -0.74 1.15 -15.32
N ARG A 135 0.17 0.25 -15.70
CA ARG A 135 0.86 0.28 -17.00
C ARG A 135 -0.09 0.06 -18.17
N ARG A 136 -0.89 -1.00 -18.10
CA ARG A 136 -1.86 -1.33 -19.16
C ARG A 136 -2.81 -0.15 -19.43
N ASP A 137 -3.40 0.41 -18.36
CA ASP A 137 -4.45 1.41 -18.50
C ASP A 137 -3.88 2.78 -18.87
N SER A 138 -2.69 3.15 -18.38
CA SER A 138 -1.99 4.38 -18.80
C SER A 138 -1.60 4.36 -20.27
N GLU A 139 -1.20 3.22 -20.80
CA GLU A 139 -0.88 3.06 -22.22
C GLU A 139 -2.14 3.05 -23.08
N TRP A 140 -3.13 2.27 -22.69
CA TRP A 140 -4.36 2.07 -23.47
C TRP A 140 -5.26 3.32 -23.47
N MET A 141 -5.66 3.80 -22.31
CA MET A 141 -6.50 5.01 -22.18
C MET A 141 -5.69 6.28 -22.44
N GLY A 142 -4.39 6.25 -22.16
CA GLY A 142 -3.47 7.36 -22.45
C GLY A 142 -3.45 7.82 -23.89
N LYS A 143 -3.79 6.95 -24.85
CA LYS A 143 -3.97 7.35 -26.26
C LYS A 143 -5.04 8.43 -26.44
N VAL A 144 -6.16 8.31 -25.71
CA VAL A 144 -7.27 9.28 -25.81
C VAL A 144 -6.81 10.63 -25.26
N TYR A 145 -6.13 10.63 -24.13
CA TYR A 145 -5.63 11.86 -23.51
C TYR A 145 -4.57 12.55 -24.39
N ARG A 146 -3.60 11.78 -24.90
CA ARG A 146 -2.56 12.32 -25.80
C ARG A 146 -3.15 12.83 -27.11
N PHE A 147 -4.16 12.15 -27.66
CA PHE A 147 -4.89 12.62 -28.83
C PHE A 147 -5.55 13.98 -28.56
N LEU A 148 -6.09 14.19 -27.37
CA LEU A 148 -6.70 15.45 -26.92
C LEU A 148 -5.66 16.49 -26.43
N GLY A 149 -4.36 16.19 -26.49
CA GLY A 149 -3.29 17.13 -26.14
C GLY A 149 -2.90 17.17 -24.67
N LEU A 150 -3.33 16.19 -23.86
CA LEU A 150 -2.95 16.05 -22.46
C LEU A 150 -1.78 15.08 -22.29
N SER A 151 -0.92 15.35 -21.30
CA SER A 151 0.19 14.51 -20.89
C SER A 151 -0.24 13.41 -19.93
N VAL A 152 0.42 12.24 -20.03
CA VAL A 152 0.11 11.06 -19.19
C VAL A 152 1.38 10.55 -18.55
N GLY A 153 1.38 10.47 -17.22
CA GLY A 153 2.43 9.88 -16.39
C GLY A 153 2.05 8.50 -15.86
N LEU A 154 3.06 7.72 -15.48
CA LEU A 154 2.92 6.40 -14.88
C LEU A 154 3.85 6.30 -13.68
N ILE A 155 3.33 5.87 -12.53
CA ILE A 155 4.08 5.58 -11.31
C ILE A 155 3.95 4.09 -10.99
N VAL A 156 5.08 3.39 -11.02
CA VAL A 156 5.22 1.97 -10.71
C VAL A 156 6.47 1.74 -9.89
N HIS A 157 6.67 0.49 -9.44
CA HIS A 157 7.86 0.10 -8.68
C HIS A 157 9.15 0.33 -9.51
N ASP A 158 10.29 0.46 -8.82
CA ASP A 158 11.65 0.61 -9.40
C ASP A 158 11.92 1.87 -10.25
N MET A 159 11.09 2.92 -10.18
CA MET A 159 11.33 4.19 -10.86
C MET A 159 12.28 5.10 -10.06
N SER A 160 13.16 5.80 -10.76
CA SER A 160 14.00 6.86 -10.18
C SER A 160 13.18 8.11 -9.79
N SER A 161 13.71 8.92 -8.88
CA SER A 161 13.05 10.18 -8.46
C SER A 161 12.81 11.14 -9.63
N ALA A 162 13.72 11.21 -10.61
CA ALA A 162 13.56 12.08 -11.78
C ALA A 162 12.40 11.61 -12.69
N GLU A 163 12.26 10.31 -12.90
CA GLU A 163 11.14 9.73 -13.67
C GLU A 163 9.82 9.96 -12.94
N ARG A 164 9.80 9.81 -11.61
CA ARG A 164 8.60 10.08 -10.78
C ARG A 164 8.20 11.56 -10.87
N GLN A 165 9.14 12.49 -10.79
CA GLN A 165 8.86 13.92 -10.96
C GLN A 165 8.22 14.22 -12.30
N GLN A 166 8.73 13.65 -13.39
CA GLN A 166 8.13 13.81 -14.71
C GLN A 166 6.71 13.23 -14.79
N ALA A 167 6.50 12.06 -14.18
CA ALA A 167 5.21 11.40 -14.16
C ALA A 167 4.16 12.19 -13.38
N TYR A 168 4.50 12.73 -12.19
CA TYR A 168 3.60 13.59 -11.42
C TYR A 168 3.40 14.97 -12.04
N ALA A 169 4.32 15.45 -12.87
CA ALA A 169 4.16 16.69 -13.61
C ALA A 169 3.15 16.59 -14.78
N ALA A 170 2.75 15.38 -15.17
CA ALA A 170 1.76 15.16 -16.22
C ALA A 170 0.35 15.61 -15.79
N ASP A 171 -0.52 15.89 -16.76
CA ASP A 171 -1.92 16.27 -16.50
C ASP A 171 -2.71 15.14 -15.84
N ILE A 172 -2.41 13.89 -16.22
CA ILE A 172 -3.04 12.68 -15.66
C ILE A 172 -1.94 11.67 -15.30
N THR A 173 -1.94 11.21 -14.06
CA THR A 173 -0.94 10.25 -13.57
C THR A 173 -1.61 8.96 -13.11
N TYR A 174 -1.26 7.85 -13.75
CA TYR A 174 -1.62 6.51 -13.30
C TYR A 174 -0.59 5.99 -12.31
N GLY A 175 -1.03 5.25 -11.30
CA GLY A 175 -0.11 4.63 -10.36
C GLY A 175 -0.79 3.67 -9.41
N THR A 176 0.01 2.98 -8.61
CA THR A 176 -0.52 2.11 -7.56
C THR A 176 -0.72 2.89 -6.26
N ASN A 177 -1.70 2.47 -5.47
CA ASN A 177 -1.98 3.05 -4.15
C ASN A 177 -0.75 3.06 -3.24
N ASN A 178 0.03 1.97 -3.25
CA ASN A 178 1.23 1.83 -2.43
C ASN A 178 2.32 2.83 -2.85
N GLU A 179 2.67 2.87 -4.14
CA GLU A 179 3.75 3.74 -4.62
C GLU A 179 3.42 5.23 -4.41
N MET A 180 2.18 5.63 -4.68
CA MET A 180 1.74 7.01 -4.44
C MET A 180 1.77 7.39 -2.95
N GLY A 181 1.37 6.48 -2.07
CA GLY A 181 1.43 6.71 -0.63
C GLY A 181 2.87 6.71 -0.10
N PHE A 182 3.75 5.83 -0.61
CA PHE A 182 5.17 5.86 -0.27
C PHE A 182 5.88 7.12 -0.81
N ASP A 183 5.50 7.59 -1.99
CA ASP A 183 6.03 8.86 -2.51
C ASP A 183 5.64 10.05 -1.62
N TYR A 184 4.40 10.09 -1.11
CA TYR A 184 3.98 11.08 -0.15
C TYR A 184 4.84 11.04 1.12
N LEU A 185 5.12 9.86 1.67
CA LEU A 185 5.97 9.75 2.85
C LEU A 185 7.41 10.17 2.54
N ARG A 186 7.98 9.76 1.39
CA ARG A 186 9.32 10.15 0.94
C ARG A 186 9.45 11.67 0.76
N ASP A 187 8.44 12.32 0.20
CA ASP A 187 8.41 13.77 0.02
C ASP A 187 8.44 14.51 1.35
N ASN A 188 7.76 13.97 2.37
CA ASN A 188 7.78 14.53 3.71
C ASN A 188 9.05 14.21 4.52
N MET A 189 9.97 13.43 3.96
CA MET A 189 11.32 13.18 4.52
C MET A 189 12.42 13.86 3.68
N ALA A 190 12.07 14.54 2.57
CA ALA A 190 13.03 15.19 1.69
C ALA A 190 13.71 16.38 2.36
N ILE A 191 15.04 16.52 2.19
CA ILE A 191 15.82 17.64 2.75
C ILE A 191 15.83 18.83 1.79
N TYR A 192 15.60 18.60 0.49
CA TYR A 192 15.56 19.63 -0.55
C TYR A 192 14.24 19.56 -1.32
N LYS A 193 13.65 20.72 -1.61
CA LYS A 193 12.41 20.81 -2.43
C LYS A 193 12.57 20.12 -3.79
N SER A 194 13.77 20.16 -4.36
CA SER A 194 14.11 19.48 -5.63
C SER A 194 14.06 17.95 -5.56
N GLN A 195 14.01 17.36 -4.37
CA GLN A 195 13.88 15.92 -4.15
C GLN A 195 12.42 15.46 -4.11
N MET A 196 11.49 16.37 -3.87
CA MET A 196 10.06 16.07 -3.83
C MET A 196 9.56 15.72 -5.23
N VAL A 197 8.66 14.75 -5.29
CA VAL A 197 8.14 14.23 -6.56
C VAL A 197 6.68 14.61 -6.80
N GLN A 198 5.86 14.72 -5.77
CA GLN A 198 4.42 15.03 -5.88
C GLN A 198 4.17 16.54 -5.93
N ARG A 199 3.14 16.96 -6.70
CA ARG A 199 2.69 18.38 -6.80
C ARG A 199 1.61 18.75 -5.79
N GLY A 200 0.75 17.79 -5.46
CA GLY A 200 -0.43 18.00 -4.63
C GLY A 200 -1.47 16.88 -4.83
N HIS A 201 -2.60 17.02 -4.17
CA HIS A 201 -3.66 16.02 -4.11
C HIS A 201 -4.99 16.66 -4.52
N ALA A 202 -5.14 17.07 -5.81
CA ALA A 202 -6.35 17.75 -6.30
C ALA A 202 -7.50 16.76 -6.48
N PHE A 203 -7.35 15.77 -7.36
CA PHE A 203 -8.39 14.79 -7.66
C PHE A 203 -7.83 13.38 -7.83
N ALA A 204 -8.47 12.40 -7.17
CA ALA A 204 -8.18 10.99 -7.37
C ALA A 204 -9.41 10.21 -7.82
N ILE A 205 -9.20 9.32 -8.80
CA ILE A 205 -10.14 8.28 -9.21
C ILE A 205 -9.53 6.94 -8.81
N VAL A 206 -10.17 6.24 -7.86
CA VAL A 206 -9.67 4.97 -7.33
C VAL A 206 -10.39 3.83 -8.05
N ASP A 207 -9.64 3.05 -8.85
CA ASP A 207 -10.17 1.82 -9.46
C ASP A 207 -10.15 0.67 -8.46
N GLU A 208 -11.22 -0.14 -8.45
CA GLU A 208 -11.43 -1.17 -7.43
C GLU A 208 -11.36 -0.57 -6.01
N VAL A 209 -12.11 0.50 -5.79
CA VAL A 209 -12.08 1.33 -4.57
C VAL A 209 -12.31 0.54 -3.29
N ASP A 210 -13.10 -0.50 -3.33
CA ASP A 210 -13.37 -1.40 -2.21
C ASP A 210 -12.15 -2.25 -1.82
N SER A 211 -11.28 -2.60 -2.77
CA SER A 211 -10.01 -3.26 -2.45
C SER A 211 -9.06 -2.32 -1.74
N ILE A 212 -8.88 -1.12 -2.29
CA ILE A 212 -7.89 -0.17 -1.82
C ILE A 212 -8.32 0.45 -0.49
N LEU A 213 -9.56 0.94 -0.39
CA LEU A 213 -10.03 1.71 0.76
C LEU A 213 -10.63 0.86 1.90
N ILE A 214 -10.94 -0.41 1.64
CA ILE A 214 -11.48 -1.33 2.66
C ILE A 214 -10.50 -2.45 2.97
N ASP A 215 -10.11 -3.29 1.98
CA ASP A 215 -9.29 -4.47 2.23
C ASP A 215 -7.86 -4.11 2.62
N GLU A 216 -7.17 -3.32 1.81
CA GLU A 216 -5.78 -2.93 2.06
C GLU A 216 -5.66 -1.86 3.17
N ALA A 217 -6.75 -1.21 3.53
CA ALA A 217 -6.78 -0.14 4.55
C ALA A 217 -6.72 -0.66 6.01
N ARG A 218 -6.38 -1.92 6.23
CA ARG A 218 -6.15 -2.50 7.57
C ARG A 218 -4.76 -2.22 8.10
N THR A 219 -3.78 -2.07 7.23
CA THR A 219 -2.39 -1.82 7.60
C THR A 219 -1.94 -0.47 7.07
N PRO A 220 -1.24 0.35 7.87
CA PRO A 220 -0.69 1.61 7.40
C PRO A 220 0.46 1.37 6.42
N LEU A 221 0.79 2.41 5.65
CA LEU A 221 2.04 2.51 4.91
C LEU A 221 3.13 2.94 5.89
N ILE A 222 4.23 2.21 5.93
CA ILE A 222 5.34 2.46 6.85
C ILE A 222 6.65 2.48 6.05
N ILE A 223 7.42 3.56 6.21
CA ILE A 223 8.83 3.60 5.81
C ILE A 223 9.64 3.31 7.07
N SER A 224 10.46 2.27 7.02
CA SER A 224 11.31 1.88 8.13
C SER A 224 12.79 2.02 7.78
N GLY A 225 13.57 2.40 8.79
CA GLY A 225 15.03 2.40 8.75
C GLY A 225 15.60 1.28 9.63
N GLN A 226 16.92 1.13 9.57
CA GLN A 226 17.61 0.13 10.35
C GLN A 226 17.63 0.55 11.84
N GLY A 227 17.08 -0.26 12.72
CA GLY A 227 17.13 -0.10 14.17
C GLY A 227 18.41 -0.68 14.77
N ASP A 228 18.64 -0.37 16.03
CA ASP A 228 19.89 -0.72 16.77
C ASP A 228 19.78 -2.02 17.57
N GLU A 229 18.62 -2.68 17.61
CA GLU A 229 18.40 -3.83 18.49
C GLU A 229 18.99 -5.15 17.98
N SER A 230 19.41 -5.99 18.96
CA SER A 230 20.06 -7.27 18.70
C SER A 230 19.10 -8.35 18.21
N THR A 231 19.47 -9.04 17.14
CA THR A 231 18.70 -10.17 16.57
C THR A 231 18.82 -11.47 17.39
N ASP A 232 19.63 -11.50 18.44
CA ASP A 232 19.92 -12.72 19.20
C ASP A 232 18.76 -13.14 20.11
N LEU A 233 17.97 -12.19 20.63
CA LEU A 233 16.81 -12.48 21.47
C LEU A 233 15.70 -13.20 20.69
N TYR A 234 15.50 -12.87 19.42
CA TYR A 234 14.51 -13.58 18.57
C TYR A 234 14.84 -15.06 18.41
N ARG A 235 16.13 -15.42 18.29
CA ARG A 235 16.53 -16.82 18.20
C ARG A 235 16.36 -17.55 19.52
N GLN A 236 16.67 -16.90 20.65
CA GLN A 236 16.48 -17.48 21.97
C GLN A 236 14.99 -17.69 22.28
N ALA A 237 14.15 -16.72 21.95
CA ALA A 237 12.70 -16.82 22.11
C ALA A 237 12.10 -17.91 21.19
N GLU A 238 12.61 -18.05 19.97
CA GLU A 238 12.24 -19.13 19.04
C GLU A 238 12.63 -20.50 19.58
N ASP A 239 13.89 -20.68 20.03
CA ASP A 239 14.35 -21.93 20.61
C ASP A 239 13.54 -22.35 21.84
N PHE A 240 12.98 -21.39 22.56
CA PHE A 240 12.07 -21.62 23.66
C PHE A 240 10.66 -21.96 23.16
N ALA A 241 10.06 -21.14 22.31
CA ALA A 241 8.68 -21.29 21.81
C ALA A 241 8.47 -22.60 21.05
N ALA A 242 9.46 -23.05 20.27
CA ALA A 242 9.41 -24.31 19.52
C ALA A 242 9.21 -25.54 20.40
N ARG A 243 9.51 -25.45 21.71
CA ARG A 243 9.39 -26.57 22.67
C ARG A 243 8.09 -26.53 23.47
N LEU A 244 7.29 -25.48 23.31
CA LEU A 244 6.07 -25.31 24.07
C LEU A 244 4.90 -26.09 23.45
N LYS A 245 4.01 -26.56 24.31
CA LYS A 245 2.73 -27.17 23.89
C LYS A 245 1.66 -26.10 23.70
N CYS A 246 1.08 -26.07 22.51
CA CYS A 246 -0.05 -25.21 22.18
C CYS A 246 -1.38 -25.93 22.37
N LYS A 247 -2.39 -25.20 22.85
CA LYS A 247 -3.81 -25.59 22.76
C LYS A 247 -4.58 -24.46 22.12
N SER A 248 -5.29 -24.76 21.02
CA SER A 248 -6.08 -23.77 20.29
C SER A 248 -7.56 -23.90 20.64
N TYR A 249 -8.20 -22.76 20.82
CA TYR A 249 -9.64 -22.61 21.04
C TYR A 249 -10.24 -21.70 19.96
N ALA A 250 -11.52 -21.96 19.59
CA ALA A 250 -12.23 -21.07 18.71
C ALA A 250 -12.39 -19.68 19.32
N SER A 251 -12.70 -19.61 20.61
CA SER A 251 -12.61 -18.41 21.46
C SER A 251 -12.10 -18.83 22.85
N ILE A 252 -11.35 -17.93 23.49
CA ILE A 252 -10.90 -18.18 24.87
C ILE A 252 -12.10 -18.27 25.84
N ASP A 253 -13.20 -17.60 25.54
CA ASP A 253 -14.44 -17.69 26.31
C ASP A 253 -15.08 -19.10 26.32
N ASP A 254 -14.69 -19.96 25.35
CA ASP A 254 -15.16 -21.36 25.23
C ASP A 254 -14.32 -22.35 26.10
N LYS A 255 -13.41 -21.83 26.91
CA LYS A 255 -12.51 -22.63 27.74
C LYS A 255 -13.26 -23.20 28.95
N GLU A 256 -13.36 -24.53 29.01
CA GLU A 256 -14.02 -25.24 30.11
C GLU A 256 -13.06 -25.57 31.27
N GLU A 257 -11.73 -25.52 31.04
CA GLU A 257 -10.70 -25.90 32.03
C GLU A 257 -10.09 -24.65 32.65
N GLU A 258 -9.81 -24.69 33.98
CA GLU A 258 -9.01 -23.65 34.64
C GLU A 258 -7.54 -23.71 34.20
N ASP A 259 -6.82 -22.58 34.28
CA ASP A 259 -5.41 -22.48 33.81
C ASP A 259 -4.46 -23.47 34.47
N GLU A 260 -4.71 -23.84 35.73
CA GLU A 260 -3.91 -24.77 36.53
C GLU A 260 -4.04 -26.23 36.05
N ASP A 261 -5.17 -26.61 35.46
CA ASP A 261 -5.44 -27.98 34.99
C ASP A 261 -5.12 -28.16 33.48
N LEU A 262 -4.72 -27.11 32.81
CA LEU A 262 -4.51 -27.10 31.36
C LEU A 262 -3.16 -27.77 30.98
N ASP A 263 -3.16 -28.88 30.25
CA ASP A 263 -1.94 -29.49 29.69
C ASP A 263 -1.40 -28.73 28.44
N ALA A 264 -1.29 -27.43 28.55
CA ALA A 264 -0.73 -26.54 27.52
C ALA A 264 0.19 -25.50 28.16
N ASP A 265 1.19 -25.05 27.42
CA ASP A 265 2.13 -24.02 27.85
C ASP A 265 1.71 -22.63 27.34
N TYR A 266 0.97 -22.59 26.22
CA TYR A 266 0.29 -21.40 25.74
C TYR A 266 -1.03 -21.75 25.04
N VAL A 267 -1.94 -20.80 25.02
CA VAL A 267 -3.25 -20.91 24.40
C VAL A 267 -3.37 -19.93 23.23
N VAL A 268 -4.07 -20.37 22.19
CA VAL A 268 -4.38 -19.55 21.01
C VAL A 268 -5.87 -19.37 20.91
N ASP A 269 -6.33 -18.12 20.82
CA ASP A 269 -7.67 -17.73 20.42
C ASP A 269 -7.69 -17.49 18.93
N GLU A 270 -8.27 -18.42 18.17
CA GLU A 270 -8.33 -18.32 16.70
C GLU A 270 -9.21 -17.16 16.23
N LYS A 271 -10.29 -16.87 16.97
CA LYS A 271 -11.22 -15.80 16.65
C LYS A 271 -10.63 -14.42 16.96
N ALA A 272 -9.91 -14.28 18.07
CA ALA A 272 -9.22 -13.04 18.42
C ALA A 272 -7.86 -12.89 17.73
N ARG A 273 -7.30 -14.00 17.19
CA ARG A 273 -5.93 -14.10 16.64
C ARG A 273 -4.88 -13.67 17.67
N THR A 274 -5.04 -14.13 18.91
CA THR A 274 -4.09 -13.88 20.02
C THR A 274 -3.48 -15.17 20.54
N ALA A 275 -2.25 -15.10 21.04
CA ALA A 275 -1.58 -16.19 21.72
C ALA A 275 -1.10 -15.70 23.08
N THR A 276 -1.30 -16.47 24.14
CA THR A 276 -0.98 -16.07 25.51
C THR A 276 -0.37 -17.24 26.27
N LEU A 277 0.71 -16.98 27.04
CA LEU A 277 1.29 -17.98 27.93
C LEU A 277 0.32 -18.34 29.06
N THR A 278 0.25 -19.62 29.40
CA THR A 278 -0.40 -20.11 30.63
C THR A 278 0.53 -19.95 31.83
N ALA A 279 0.03 -20.12 33.05
CA ALA A 279 0.86 -20.14 34.27
C ALA A 279 2.01 -21.13 34.15
N ARG A 280 1.79 -22.30 33.54
CA ARG A 280 2.81 -23.32 33.25
C ARG A 280 3.85 -22.84 32.24
N GLY A 281 3.42 -22.08 31.17
CA GLY A 281 4.32 -21.50 30.20
C GLY A 281 5.21 -20.44 30.83
N ILE A 282 4.66 -19.59 31.68
CA ILE A 282 5.39 -18.56 32.44
C ILE A 282 6.48 -19.22 33.32
N ALA A 283 6.12 -20.23 34.11
CA ALA A 283 7.09 -20.96 34.95
C ALA A 283 8.22 -21.63 34.14
N LYS A 284 7.91 -22.11 32.92
CA LYS A 284 8.93 -22.63 32.00
C LYS A 284 9.84 -21.53 31.47
N ALA A 285 9.28 -20.36 31.14
CA ALA A 285 10.05 -19.20 30.67
C ALA A 285 11.01 -18.72 31.76
N GLU A 286 10.53 -18.55 32.99
CA GLU A 286 11.35 -18.18 34.15
C GLU A 286 12.52 -19.19 34.37
N THR A 287 12.22 -20.49 34.27
CA THR A 287 13.25 -21.53 34.39
C THR A 287 14.25 -21.50 33.24
N ALA A 288 13.77 -21.30 31.99
CA ALA A 288 14.61 -21.35 30.82
C ALA A 288 15.57 -20.16 30.71
N PHE A 289 15.11 -18.98 31.16
CA PHE A 289 15.88 -17.74 31.10
C PHE A 289 16.52 -17.36 32.44
N GLY A 290 16.30 -18.17 33.52
CA GLY A 290 16.90 -17.97 34.80
C GLY A 290 16.38 -16.76 35.58
N LEU A 291 15.09 -16.46 35.45
CA LEU A 291 14.41 -15.29 36.01
C LEU A 291 13.65 -15.70 37.29
N GLU A 292 13.56 -14.78 38.27
CA GLU A 292 12.72 -14.95 39.43
C GLU A 292 11.25 -14.66 39.15
N ASN A 293 10.97 -13.64 38.28
CA ASN A 293 9.64 -13.24 37.89
C ASN A 293 9.65 -12.67 36.46
N LEU A 294 8.93 -13.31 35.57
CA LEU A 294 8.85 -12.88 34.16
C LEU A 294 8.16 -11.52 34.00
N ALA A 295 7.24 -11.17 34.92
CA ALA A 295 6.43 -9.94 34.86
C ALA A 295 7.20 -8.68 35.34
N ASP A 296 8.45 -8.79 35.77
CA ASP A 296 9.23 -7.63 36.15
C ASP A 296 9.53 -6.71 34.96
N ILE A 297 9.51 -5.40 35.21
CA ILE A 297 9.72 -4.36 34.16
C ILE A 297 11.06 -4.57 33.42
N GLU A 298 12.09 -5.04 34.12
CA GLU A 298 13.40 -5.32 33.53
C GLU A 298 13.36 -6.44 32.49
N ASN A 299 12.35 -7.30 32.53
CA ASN A 299 12.17 -8.43 31.62
C ASN A 299 11.19 -8.10 30.45
N ALA A 300 10.65 -6.90 30.37
CA ALA A 300 9.61 -6.52 29.39
C ALA A 300 10.02 -6.80 27.94
N THR A 301 11.28 -6.51 27.57
CA THR A 301 11.82 -6.80 26.24
C THR A 301 11.82 -8.30 25.93
N LEU A 302 12.23 -9.13 26.89
CA LEU A 302 12.22 -10.58 26.71
C LEU A 302 10.79 -11.13 26.60
N VAL A 303 9.86 -10.63 27.42
CA VAL A 303 8.43 -10.99 27.36
C VAL A 303 7.90 -10.68 25.97
N HIS A 304 8.18 -9.50 25.44
CA HIS A 304 7.79 -9.12 24.09
C HIS A 304 8.29 -10.12 23.04
N HIS A 305 9.56 -10.50 23.07
CA HIS A 305 10.12 -11.46 22.12
C HIS A 305 9.49 -12.85 22.24
N ILE A 306 9.19 -13.31 23.47
CA ILE A 306 8.50 -14.57 23.70
C ILE A 306 7.07 -14.51 23.15
N ASP A 307 6.35 -13.42 23.39
CA ASP A 307 4.98 -13.21 22.89
C ASP A 307 4.95 -13.22 21.36
N GLN A 308 5.89 -12.56 20.70
CA GLN A 308 5.99 -12.61 19.24
C GLN A 308 6.35 -14.00 18.74
N ALA A 309 7.20 -14.74 19.42
CA ALA A 309 7.55 -16.10 19.04
C ALA A 309 6.36 -17.07 19.16
N ILE A 310 5.60 -17.06 20.28
CA ILE A 310 4.40 -17.90 20.42
C ILE A 310 3.30 -17.49 19.45
N ARG A 311 3.20 -16.20 19.11
CA ARG A 311 2.28 -15.69 18.09
C ARG A 311 2.68 -16.17 16.69
N ALA A 312 3.97 -16.15 16.35
CA ALA A 312 4.48 -16.68 15.10
C ALA A 312 4.21 -18.19 14.95
N HIS A 313 4.32 -18.98 16.02
CA HIS A 313 4.03 -20.41 16.02
C HIS A 313 2.54 -20.74 16.02
N GLY A 314 1.77 -20.06 16.87
CA GLY A 314 0.36 -20.39 17.12
C GLY A 314 -0.59 -19.87 16.05
N ILE A 315 -0.31 -18.68 15.51
CA ILE A 315 -1.24 -17.96 14.63
C ILE A 315 -0.76 -17.94 13.19
N MET A 316 0.54 -17.65 12.95
CA MET A 316 1.06 -17.42 11.60
C MET A 316 1.37 -18.72 10.89
N LYS A 317 0.69 -18.97 9.77
CA LYS A 317 0.78 -20.21 9.00
C LYS A 317 1.51 -19.98 7.67
N ARG A 318 2.51 -20.82 7.40
CA ARG A 318 3.21 -20.81 6.11
C ARG A 318 2.27 -21.19 4.97
N ASP A 319 2.45 -20.59 3.80
CA ASP A 319 1.63 -20.74 2.60
C ASP A 319 0.17 -20.22 2.75
N ILE A 320 -0.15 -19.57 3.89
CA ILE A 320 -1.42 -18.88 4.14
C ILE A 320 -1.15 -17.41 4.43
N ASP A 321 -0.45 -17.10 5.54
CA ASP A 321 -0.16 -15.73 5.97
C ASP A 321 1.16 -15.21 5.36
N TYR A 322 2.10 -16.11 5.06
CA TYR A 322 3.39 -15.79 4.44
C TYR A 322 3.94 -16.95 3.61
N VAL A 323 4.88 -16.64 2.71
CA VAL A 323 5.69 -17.65 2.00
C VAL A 323 7.17 -17.39 2.25
N VAL A 324 7.99 -18.44 2.10
CA VAL A 324 9.45 -18.30 2.12
C VAL A 324 9.97 -18.49 0.69
N LYS A 325 10.58 -17.45 0.14
CA LYS A 325 11.16 -17.46 -1.22
C LYS A 325 12.54 -16.82 -1.18
N ASP A 326 13.53 -17.47 -1.83
CA ASP A 326 14.92 -16.99 -1.93
C ASP A 326 15.60 -16.69 -0.59
N GLY A 327 15.14 -17.33 0.50
CA GLY A 327 15.67 -17.14 1.88
C GLY A 327 15.08 -15.93 2.61
N GLU A 328 13.98 -15.37 2.10
CA GLU A 328 13.24 -14.26 2.70
C GLU A 328 11.78 -14.66 2.99
N VAL A 329 11.23 -14.11 4.07
CA VAL A 329 9.81 -14.20 4.39
C VAL A 329 9.08 -13.11 3.65
N ILE A 330 8.05 -13.47 2.88
CA ILE A 330 7.22 -12.54 2.12
C ILE A 330 5.78 -12.70 2.58
N ILE A 331 5.15 -11.61 2.95
CA ILE A 331 3.75 -11.59 3.39
C ILE A 331 2.83 -11.98 2.22
N VAL A 332 1.84 -12.81 2.49
CA VAL A 332 0.71 -13.07 1.60
C VAL A 332 -0.46 -12.22 2.08
N ASP A 333 -0.97 -11.38 1.22
CA ASP A 333 -2.17 -10.61 1.54
C ASP A 333 -3.37 -11.54 1.72
N GLU A 334 -4.00 -11.47 2.87
CA GLU A 334 -5.11 -12.34 3.28
C GLU A 334 -6.32 -12.23 2.31
N PHE A 335 -6.52 -11.07 1.70
CA PHE A 335 -7.67 -10.79 0.82
C PHE A 335 -7.39 -11.10 -0.63
N THR A 336 -6.24 -10.66 -1.12
CA THR A 336 -5.89 -10.81 -2.54
C THR A 336 -5.11 -12.10 -2.81
N GLY A 337 -4.54 -12.73 -1.76
CA GLY A 337 -3.64 -13.87 -1.87
C GLY A 337 -2.35 -13.53 -2.62
N ARG A 338 -2.00 -12.25 -2.76
CA ARG A 338 -0.80 -11.77 -3.48
C ARG A 338 0.39 -11.65 -2.54
N LEU A 339 1.58 -11.77 -3.13
CA LEU A 339 2.81 -11.52 -2.41
C LEU A 339 3.02 -10.02 -2.25
N MET A 340 3.20 -9.58 -1.01
CA MET A 340 3.48 -8.20 -0.65
C MET A 340 4.98 -7.98 -0.53
N LEU A 341 5.65 -7.77 -1.66
CA LEU A 341 7.09 -7.53 -1.70
C LEU A 341 7.45 -6.23 -0.96
N GLY A 342 8.50 -6.28 -0.16
CA GLY A 342 9.01 -5.12 0.59
C GLY A 342 8.19 -4.73 1.81
N ARG A 343 7.08 -5.41 2.11
CA ARG A 343 6.32 -5.23 3.36
C ARG A 343 6.78 -6.20 4.44
N ARG A 344 6.70 -5.75 5.69
CA ARG A 344 7.04 -6.56 6.88
C ARG A 344 5.93 -6.42 7.92
N TYR A 345 5.76 -7.45 8.75
CA TYR A 345 4.91 -7.33 9.93
C TYR A 345 5.59 -6.42 10.96
N SER A 346 4.81 -5.63 11.68
CA SER A 346 5.28 -4.73 12.75
C SER A 346 5.64 -5.48 14.03
N ASP A 347 6.16 -4.75 14.99
CA ASP A 347 6.34 -5.14 16.37
C ASP A 347 7.17 -6.43 16.56
N GLY A 348 8.19 -6.64 15.74
CA GLY A 348 9.06 -7.81 15.84
C GLY A 348 8.46 -9.13 15.32
N LEU A 349 7.17 -9.16 14.94
CA LEU A 349 6.52 -10.38 14.45
C LEU A 349 7.19 -10.93 13.18
N HIS A 350 7.65 -10.05 12.28
CA HIS A 350 8.33 -10.50 11.07
C HIS A 350 9.64 -11.21 11.39
N GLN A 351 10.43 -10.68 12.33
CA GLN A 351 11.66 -11.25 12.81
C GLN A 351 11.42 -12.58 13.56
N ALA A 352 10.32 -12.67 14.31
CA ALA A 352 9.91 -13.92 14.95
C ALA A 352 9.55 -15.00 13.92
N ILE A 353 8.92 -14.63 12.79
CA ILE A 353 8.65 -15.55 11.68
C ILE A 353 9.95 -15.92 10.95
N GLU A 354 10.86 -14.96 10.72
CA GLU A 354 12.18 -15.22 10.15
C GLU A 354 12.98 -16.24 11.02
N ALA A 355 12.92 -16.09 12.36
CA ALA A 355 13.52 -17.03 13.28
C ALA A 355 12.86 -18.41 13.19
N LYS A 356 11.52 -18.48 13.21
CA LYS A 356 10.73 -19.71 13.07
C LYS A 356 11.05 -20.48 11.79
N GLU A 357 11.24 -19.81 10.67
CA GLU A 357 11.57 -20.42 9.39
C GLU A 357 13.08 -20.64 9.19
N HIS A 358 13.88 -20.33 10.22
CA HIS A 358 15.34 -20.48 10.22
C HIS A 358 16.03 -19.75 9.05
N VAL A 359 15.45 -18.64 8.60
CA VAL A 359 16.08 -17.73 7.66
C VAL A 359 16.90 -16.69 8.41
N ARG A 360 17.60 -15.81 7.71
CA ARG A 360 18.38 -14.75 8.34
C ARG A 360 17.43 -13.75 8.99
N VAL A 361 17.44 -13.68 10.32
CA VAL A 361 16.73 -12.63 11.07
C VAL A 361 17.40 -11.28 10.79
N GLN A 362 16.64 -10.34 10.30
CA GLN A 362 17.10 -8.96 10.06
C GLN A 362 16.93 -8.14 11.34
N SER A 363 17.70 -7.04 11.49
CA SER A 363 17.55 -6.10 12.61
C SER A 363 16.12 -5.55 12.66
N GLU A 364 15.67 -5.18 13.85
CA GLU A 364 14.42 -4.44 13.98
C GLU A 364 14.47 -3.17 13.15
N ASN A 365 13.32 -2.75 12.68
CA ASN A 365 13.21 -1.57 11.87
C ASN A 365 12.57 -0.46 12.71
N LYS A 366 13.25 0.68 12.82
CA LYS A 366 12.67 1.88 13.40
C LYS A 366 11.73 2.52 12.37
N THR A 367 10.53 2.90 12.79
CA THR A 367 9.57 3.60 11.93
C THR A 367 10.05 5.02 11.67
N LEU A 368 10.32 5.34 10.42
CA LEU A 368 10.73 6.68 9.98
C LEU A 368 9.53 7.56 9.62
N ALA A 369 8.55 6.99 8.94
CA ALA A 369 7.32 7.68 8.57
C ALA A 369 6.18 6.67 8.39
N THR A 370 4.98 7.06 8.73
CA THR A 370 3.78 6.23 8.61
C THR A 370 2.57 7.06 8.23
N ILE A 371 1.64 6.47 7.47
CA ILE A 371 0.31 7.01 7.21
C ILE A 371 -0.65 5.87 6.91
N THR A 372 -1.88 5.96 7.39
CA THR A 372 -2.95 5.03 6.97
C THR A 372 -3.45 5.38 5.57
N PHE A 373 -3.95 4.37 4.83
CA PHE A 373 -4.60 4.64 3.53
C PHE A 373 -5.78 5.61 3.68
N GLN A 374 -6.53 5.48 4.78
CA GLN A 374 -7.65 6.36 5.07
C GLN A 374 -7.21 7.82 5.10
N ASN A 375 -6.17 8.13 5.86
CA ASN A 375 -5.68 9.50 5.99
C ASN A 375 -4.95 9.98 4.72
N TYR A 376 -4.27 9.09 4.00
CA TYR A 376 -3.67 9.45 2.71
C TYR A 376 -4.72 9.87 1.67
N PHE A 377 -5.78 9.07 1.47
CA PHE A 377 -6.82 9.41 0.49
C PHE A 377 -7.70 10.59 0.91
N ARG A 378 -7.78 10.90 2.20
CA ARG A 378 -8.44 12.12 2.70
C ARG A 378 -7.68 13.42 2.37
N LEU A 379 -6.42 13.35 1.93
CA LEU A 379 -5.65 14.51 1.48
C LEU A 379 -6.17 15.06 0.15
N TYR A 380 -6.83 14.25 -0.66
CA TYR A 380 -7.37 14.71 -1.94
C TYR A 380 -8.52 15.67 -1.75
N GLY A 381 -8.45 16.81 -2.43
CA GLY A 381 -9.55 17.80 -2.45
C GLY A 381 -10.85 17.22 -3.02
N LYS A 382 -10.73 16.30 -4.00
CA LYS A 382 -11.82 15.51 -4.54
C LYS A 382 -11.39 14.05 -4.67
N LEU A 383 -12.19 13.14 -4.08
CA LEU A 383 -11.98 11.71 -4.14
C LEU A 383 -13.18 11.04 -4.79
N SER A 384 -12.96 10.11 -5.69
CA SER A 384 -13.99 9.28 -6.28
C SER A 384 -13.49 7.85 -6.46
N GLY A 385 -14.40 6.92 -6.68
CA GLY A 385 -14.02 5.52 -6.85
C GLY A 385 -15.00 4.72 -7.69
N MET A 386 -14.53 3.62 -8.22
CA MET A 386 -15.34 2.70 -9.00
C MET A 386 -15.07 1.25 -8.62
N THR A 387 -16.11 0.45 -8.52
CA THR A 387 -16.03 -1.00 -8.27
C THR A 387 -17.35 -1.66 -8.68
N GLY A 388 -17.41 -2.98 -8.66
CA GLY A 388 -18.65 -3.75 -8.88
C GLY A 388 -19.42 -4.11 -7.62
N THR A 389 -18.93 -3.76 -6.44
CA THR A 389 -19.38 -4.35 -5.14
C THR A 389 -19.29 -3.40 -3.93
N ALA A 390 -19.49 -2.09 -4.10
CA ALA A 390 -19.37 -1.11 -3.00
C ALA A 390 -20.54 -1.11 -2.02
N MET A 391 -21.76 -1.38 -2.47
CA MET A 391 -23.01 -1.23 -1.68
C MET A 391 -23.03 -2.04 -0.37
N THR A 392 -22.25 -3.11 -0.27
CA THR A 392 -22.16 -3.88 0.96
C THR A 392 -21.43 -3.15 2.08
N GLU A 393 -20.60 -2.17 1.74
CA GLU A 393 -19.76 -1.38 2.64
C GLU A 393 -20.17 0.12 2.64
N GLU A 394 -21.42 0.44 2.26
CA GLU A 394 -21.94 1.81 2.16
C GLU A 394 -21.73 2.62 3.45
N GLU A 395 -22.00 2.00 4.60
CA GLU A 395 -21.85 2.64 5.92
C GLU A 395 -20.39 3.03 6.18
N GLU A 396 -19.43 2.20 5.77
CA GLU A 396 -18.00 2.44 5.97
C GLU A 396 -17.48 3.54 5.03
N PHE A 397 -17.86 3.51 3.76
CA PHE A 397 -17.49 4.57 2.81
C PHE A 397 -18.01 5.94 3.23
N ALA A 398 -19.25 5.99 3.73
CA ALA A 398 -19.84 7.23 4.23
C ALA A 398 -19.16 7.70 5.52
N ALA A 399 -18.93 6.80 6.49
CA ALA A 399 -18.38 7.17 7.80
C ALA A 399 -16.90 7.57 7.77
N ILE A 400 -16.09 6.91 6.95
CA ILE A 400 -14.63 7.11 6.90
C ILE A 400 -14.23 8.14 5.86
N TYR A 401 -14.75 8.01 4.63
CA TYR A 401 -14.32 8.80 3.47
C TYR A 401 -15.31 9.87 3.04
N ASN A 402 -16.49 9.94 3.66
CA ASN A 402 -17.60 10.81 3.26
C ASN A 402 -17.99 10.60 1.77
N LEU A 403 -17.90 9.35 1.29
CA LEU A 403 -18.23 8.97 -0.07
C LEU A 403 -19.62 8.33 -0.14
N ASP A 404 -20.43 8.82 -1.06
CA ASP A 404 -21.75 8.26 -1.39
C ASP A 404 -21.63 7.29 -2.58
N ILE A 405 -22.50 6.26 -2.61
CA ILE A 405 -22.46 5.21 -3.63
C ILE A 405 -23.70 5.29 -4.52
N ILE A 406 -23.45 5.31 -5.82
CA ILE A 406 -24.53 5.23 -6.83
C ILE A 406 -24.40 3.92 -7.59
N GLU A 407 -25.43 3.09 -7.49
CA GLU A 407 -25.54 1.85 -8.28
C GLU A 407 -25.96 2.19 -9.71
N ILE A 408 -25.04 1.98 -10.66
CA ILE A 408 -25.26 2.24 -12.08
C ILE A 408 -25.92 1.00 -12.73
N PRO A 409 -27.00 1.15 -13.50
CA PRO A 409 -27.61 0.03 -14.21
C PRO A 409 -26.65 -0.55 -15.24
N THR A 410 -26.75 -1.86 -15.51
CA THR A 410 -25.94 -2.51 -16.53
C THR A 410 -26.40 -2.17 -17.96
N ASN A 411 -25.47 -2.12 -18.89
CA ASN A 411 -25.77 -1.85 -20.30
C ASN A 411 -26.70 -2.91 -20.90
N LYS A 412 -26.46 -4.18 -20.57
CA LYS A 412 -27.38 -5.29 -20.91
C LYS A 412 -27.84 -5.99 -19.64
N PRO A 413 -29.08 -6.54 -19.63
CA PRO A 413 -29.57 -7.27 -18.46
C PRO A 413 -28.66 -8.41 -18.06
N VAL A 414 -28.43 -8.60 -16.75
CA VAL A 414 -27.72 -9.77 -16.23
C VAL A 414 -28.68 -10.97 -16.27
N ILE A 415 -28.32 -11.99 -17.06
CA ILE A 415 -29.09 -13.24 -17.20
C ILE A 415 -28.45 -14.43 -16.48
N ARG A 416 -27.35 -14.21 -15.75
CA ARG A 416 -26.68 -15.21 -14.92
C ARG A 416 -27.62 -15.77 -13.86
N ILE A 417 -27.57 -17.06 -13.64
CA ILE A 417 -28.33 -17.78 -12.61
C ILE A 417 -27.45 -17.98 -11.37
N ASP A 418 -27.79 -17.32 -10.29
CA ASP A 418 -27.14 -17.50 -8.99
C ASP A 418 -27.91 -18.57 -8.20
N ASN A 419 -27.40 -19.82 -8.23
CA ASN A 419 -28.01 -20.94 -7.54
C ASN A 419 -27.85 -20.83 -6.02
N PRO A 420 -28.81 -21.34 -5.21
CA PRO A 420 -28.68 -21.38 -3.77
C PRO A 420 -27.42 -22.14 -3.30
N ASP A 421 -26.92 -21.75 -2.14
CA ASP A 421 -25.81 -22.44 -1.50
C ASP A 421 -26.19 -23.87 -1.13
N VAL A 422 -25.22 -24.78 -1.21
CA VAL A 422 -25.39 -26.17 -0.77
C VAL A 422 -24.47 -26.41 0.42
N VAL A 423 -25.05 -26.87 1.53
CA VAL A 423 -24.31 -27.08 2.78
C VAL A 423 -24.12 -28.56 3.04
N TYR A 424 -22.90 -28.97 3.39
CA TYR A 424 -22.50 -30.34 3.75
C TYR A 424 -22.06 -30.40 5.21
N LYS A 425 -22.16 -31.60 5.79
CA LYS A 425 -21.76 -31.81 7.19
C LYS A 425 -20.27 -31.60 7.39
N ASN A 426 -19.44 -32.04 6.46
CA ASN A 426 -17.99 -31.95 6.53
C ASN A 426 -17.35 -31.63 5.17
N GLU A 427 -16.07 -31.33 5.20
CA GLU A 427 -15.27 -30.97 4.02
C GLU A 427 -15.19 -32.11 2.98
N ALA A 428 -15.13 -33.35 3.44
CA ALA A 428 -14.99 -34.52 2.54
C ALA A 428 -16.21 -34.67 1.63
N GLY A 429 -17.42 -34.54 2.17
CA GLY A 429 -18.68 -34.58 1.39
C GLY A 429 -18.77 -33.40 0.43
N LYS A 430 -18.42 -32.21 0.89
CA LYS A 430 -18.33 -30.99 0.07
C LYS A 430 -17.41 -31.18 -1.14
N LEU A 431 -16.19 -31.66 -0.93
CA LEU A 431 -15.20 -31.86 -2.01
C LEU A 431 -15.65 -32.89 -3.03
N ARG A 432 -16.29 -34.00 -2.59
CA ARG A 432 -16.88 -35.00 -3.53
C ARG A 432 -17.95 -34.36 -4.41
N ALA A 433 -18.83 -33.56 -3.85
CA ALA A 433 -19.87 -32.87 -4.61
C ALA A 433 -19.30 -31.83 -5.59
N ILE A 434 -18.27 -31.07 -5.19
CA ILE A 434 -17.59 -30.14 -6.09
C ILE A 434 -16.98 -30.89 -7.29
N ILE A 435 -16.27 -31.99 -7.05
CA ILE A 435 -15.64 -32.79 -8.13
C ILE A 435 -16.69 -33.33 -9.09
N GLU A 436 -17.82 -33.80 -8.58
CA GLU A 436 -18.91 -34.28 -9.41
C GLU A 436 -19.53 -33.18 -10.26
N GLN A 437 -19.76 -31.97 -9.65
CA GLN A 437 -20.26 -30.82 -10.42
C GLN A 437 -19.28 -30.39 -11.51
N ILE A 438 -17.97 -30.36 -11.21
CA ILE A 438 -16.93 -30.07 -12.21
C ILE A 438 -16.96 -31.07 -13.34
N ARG A 439 -17.13 -32.39 -13.05
CA ARG A 439 -17.24 -33.45 -14.06
C ARG A 439 -18.43 -33.22 -14.99
N VAL A 440 -19.60 -32.96 -14.42
CA VAL A 440 -20.83 -32.70 -15.20
C VAL A 440 -20.65 -31.48 -16.12
N CYS A 441 -20.09 -30.40 -15.62
CA CYS A 441 -19.83 -29.19 -16.43
C CYS A 441 -18.79 -29.47 -17.53
N HIS A 442 -17.69 -30.15 -17.21
CA HIS A 442 -16.64 -30.49 -18.16
C HIS A 442 -17.17 -31.41 -19.31
N GLU A 443 -17.96 -32.41 -18.98
CA GLU A 443 -18.58 -33.29 -19.98
C GLU A 443 -19.58 -32.54 -20.89
N LYS A 444 -20.32 -31.56 -20.33
CA LYS A 444 -21.20 -30.66 -21.08
C LYS A 444 -20.43 -29.67 -21.95
N GLY A 445 -19.13 -29.47 -21.68
CA GLY A 445 -18.29 -28.45 -22.32
C GLY A 445 -18.44 -27.07 -21.72
N GLN A 446 -19.09 -26.94 -20.58
CA GLN A 446 -19.24 -25.68 -19.83
C GLN A 446 -17.95 -25.40 -19.06
N PRO A 447 -17.28 -24.23 -19.27
CA PRO A 447 -16.09 -23.86 -18.50
C PRO A 447 -16.43 -23.61 -17.03
N VAL A 448 -15.50 -24.00 -16.13
CA VAL A 448 -15.67 -23.88 -14.69
C VAL A 448 -14.52 -23.09 -14.09
N LEU A 449 -14.85 -22.07 -13.30
CA LEU A 449 -13.92 -21.36 -12.43
C LEU A 449 -14.24 -21.72 -10.97
N VAL A 450 -13.27 -22.32 -10.28
CA VAL A 450 -13.40 -22.71 -8.88
C VAL A 450 -12.64 -21.73 -8.02
N GLY A 451 -13.35 -20.98 -7.18
CA GLY A 451 -12.78 -20.05 -6.19
C GLY A 451 -12.46 -20.78 -4.88
N THR A 452 -11.22 -20.66 -4.40
CA THR A 452 -10.76 -21.19 -3.11
C THR A 452 -10.24 -20.07 -2.22
N VAL A 453 -10.39 -20.21 -0.90
CA VAL A 453 -9.98 -19.16 0.06
C VAL A 453 -8.47 -19.16 0.35
N SER A 454 -7.76 -20.29 0.13
CA SER A 454 -6.32 -20.36 0.38
C SER A 454 -5.58 -21.17 -0.69
N ILE A 455 -4.24 -20.98 -0.73
CA ILE A 455 -3.34 -21.72 -1.59
C ILE A 455 -3.39 -23.22 -1.27
N GLU A 456 -3.42 -23.59 0.02
CA GLU A 456 -3.47 -24.96 0.50
C GLU A 456 -4.72 -25.69 -0.03
N LYS A 457 -5.90 -25.06 0.10
CA LYS A 457 -7.18 -25.63 -0.41
C LYS A 457 -7.17 -25.75 -1.93
N SER A 458 -6.54 -24.83 -2.64
CA SER A 458 -6.39 -24.92 -4.10
C SER A 458 -5.52 -26.11 -4.51
N GLU A 459 -4.43 -26.34 -3.80
CA GLU A 459 -3.54 -27.50 -4.04
C GLU A 459 -4.19 -28.84 -3.67
N GLN A 460 -4.94 -28.87 -2.56
CA GLN A 460 -5.71 -30.05 -2.13
C GLN A 460 -6.74 -30.42 -3.20
N LEU A 461 -7.54 -29.49 -3.66
CA LEU A 461 -8.53 -29.72 -4.71
C LEU A 461 -7.85 -30.16 -6.02
N SER A 462 -6.73 -29.54 -6.39
CA SER A 462 -5.94 -29.92 -7.56
C SER A 462 -5.47 -31.38 -7.49
N LYS A 463 -4.98 -31.85 -6.34
CA LYS A 463 -4.58 -33.25 -6.13
C LYS A 463 -5.77 -34.20 -6.33
N LEU A 464 -6.96 -33.83 -5.87
CA LEU A 464 -8.19 -34.64 -6.01
C LEU A 464 -8.68 -34.67 -7.47
N LEU A 465 -8.68 -33.56 -8.19
CA LEU A 465 -9.04 -33.48 -9.59
C LEU A 465 -8.09 -34.30 -10.50
N ARG A 466 -6.78 -34.27 -10.18
CA ARG A 466 -5.81 -35.17 -10.88
C ARG A 466 -6.11 -36.62 -10.67
N LYS A 467 -6.49 -37.05 -9.44
CA LYS A 467 -6.92 -38.43 -9.16
C LYS A 467 -8.21 -38.79 -9.90
N ALA A 468 -9.13 -37.83 -10.08
CA ALA A 468 -10.36 -38.00 -10.84
C ALA A 468 -10.15 -37.97 -12.38
N GLY A 469 -8.94 -37.67 -12.87
CA GLY A 469 -8.61 -37.62 -14.29
C GLY A 469 -9.14 -36.37 -15.01
N ILE A 470 -9.49 -35.30 -14.28
CA ILE A 470 -10.02 -34.05 -14.85
C ILE A 470 -8.85 -33.10 -15.11
N PRO A 471 -8.60 -32.71 -16.38
CA PRO A 471 -7.57 -31.73 -16.72
C PRO A 471 -7.96 -30.35 -16.18
N HIS A 472 -7.04 -29.65 -15.52
CA HIS A 472 -7.32 -28.35 -14.91
C HIS A 472 -6.05 -27.51 -14.79
N ASN A 473 -6.24 -26.20 -14.71
CA ASN A 473 -5.20 -25.22 -14.39
C ASN A 473 -5.36 -24.71 -12.96
N VAL A 474 -4.22 -24.38 -12.30
CA VAL A 474 -4.22 -23.79 -10.96
C VAL A 474 -3.59 -22.42 -11.02
N LEU A 475 -4.29 -21.44 -10.48
CA LEU A 475 -3.90 -20.05 -10.38
C LEU A 475 -3.81 -19.66 -8.91
N ASN A 476 -2.59 -19.47 -8.43
CA ASN A 476 -2.31 -19.05 -7.06
C ASN A 476 -1.06 -18.15 -7.03
N ALA A 477 -0.74 -17.55 -5.88
CA ALA A 477 0.38 -16.63 -5.72
C ALA A 477 1.75 -17.21 -6.10
N LYS A 478 1.91 -18.54 -6.11
CA LYS A 478 3.15 -19.21 -6.52
C LYS A 478 3.41 -19.12 -8.04
N HIS A 479 2.38 -18.83 -8.83
CA HIS A 479 2.42 -18.79 -10.30
C HIS A 479 2.05 -17.43 -10.89
N HIS A 480 2.36 -16.37 -10.17
CA HIS A 480 1.99 -14.99 -10.46
C HIS A 480 2.33 -14.54 -11.89
N GLU A 481 3.49 -14.92 -12.42
CA GLU A 481 3.94 -14.53 -13.77
C GLU A 481 3.04 -15.08 -14.90
N LYS A 482 2.32 -16.17 -14.65
CA LYS A 482 1.40 -16.81 -15.61
C LYS A 482 -0.07 -16.51 -15.36
N GLU A 483 -0.35 -15.62 -14.41
CA GLU A 483 -1.72 -15.31 -13.98
C GLU A 483 -2.60 -14.86 -15.14
N ALA A 484 -2.18 -13.85 -15.88
CA ALA A 484 -2.94 -13.32 -17.00
C ALA A 484 -3.16 -14.35 -18.12
N GLU A 485 -2.18 -15.24 -18.34
CA GLU A 485 -2.26 -16.30 -19.33
C GLU A 485 -3.32 -17.36 -18.99
N ILE A 486 -3.35 -17.78 -17.74
CA ILE A 486 -4.27 -18.81 -17.24
C ILE A 486 -5.70 -18.26 -17.22
N VAL A 487 -5.89 -17.03 -16.74
CA VAL A 487 -7.21 -16.37 -16.68
C VAL A 487 -7.77 -16.16 -18.09
N ALA A 488 -6.93 -15.74 -19.03
CA ALA A 488 -7.33 -15.55 -20.42
C ALA A 488 -7.91 -16.82 -21.08
N GLN A 489 -7.51 -17.99 -20.64
CA GLN A 489 -7.96 -19.27 -21.19
C GLN A 489 -9.06 -19.95 -20.34
N ALA A 490 -9.44 -19.36 -19.19
CA ALA A 490 -10.45 -19.94 -18.31
C ALA A 490 -11.87 -20.02 -18.91
N GLY A 491 -12.15 -19.21 -19.94
CA GLY A 491 -13.42 -19.21 -20.67
C GLY A 491 -13.51 -20.19 -21.84
N LYS A 492 -12.49 -21.03 -22.11
CA LYS A 492 -12.51 -22.03 -23.18
C LYS A 492 -13.52 -23.13 -22.93
N PHE A 493 -14.00 -23.77 -24.02
CA PHE A 493 -14.92 -24.87 -23.96
C PHE A 493 -14.38 -26.01 -23.08
N GLY A 494 -15.13 -26.35 -22.01
CA GLY A 494 -14.78 -27.40 -21.06
C GLY A 494 -13.55 -27.12 -20.19
N ALA A 495 -13.01 -25.90 -20.15
CA ALA A 495 -11.88 -25.55 -19.31
C ALA A 495 -12.25 -25.63 -17.81
N VAL A 496 -11.32 -26.12 -16.99
CA VAL A 496 -11.43 -26.11 -15.52
C VAL A 496 -10.25 -25.32 -14.95
N THR A 497 -10.55 -24.26 -14.20
CA THR A 497 -9.57 -23.41 -13.58
C THR A 497 -9.84 -23.28 -12.09
N ILE A 498 -8.86 -23.58 -11.25
CA ILE A 498 -8.89 -23.33 -9.81
C ILE A 498 -8.15 -22.00 -9.58
N ALA A 499 -8.77 -21.06 -8.92
CA ALA A 499 -8.17 -19.78 -8.59
C ALA A 499 -8.30 -19.50 -7.09
N THR A 500 -7.22 -19.03 -6.46
CA THR A 500 -7.33 -18.42 -5.13
C THR A 500 -8.05 -17.09 -5.25
N ASN A 501 -8.67 -16.69 -4.19
CA ASN A 501 -9.69 -15.66 -4.04
C ASN A 501 -9.66 -14.49 -5.03
N MET A 502 -8.57 -13.79 -5.16
CA MET A 502 -8.45 -12.56 -5.96
C MET A 502 -7.55 -12.71 -7.19
N ALA A 503 -7.05 -13.92 -7.44
CA ALA A 503 -6.24 -14.18 -8.62
C ALA A 503 -7.03 -13.87 -9.90
N GLY A 504 -6.43 -13.08 -10.79
CA GLY A 504 -7.07 -12.57 -12.01
C GLY A 504 -8.03 -11.39 -11.81
N ARG A 505 -8.01 -10.69 -10.66
CA ARG A 505 -8.76 -9.43 -10.48
C ARG A 505 -8.28 -8.38 -11.48
N GLY A 506 -9.22 -7.61 -12.06
CA GLY A 506 -8.91 -6.65 -13.11
C GLY A 506 -8.68 -7.25 -14.50
N THR A 507 -8.75 -8.59 -14.64
CA THR A 507 -8.67 -9.29 -15.93
C THR A 507 -10.01 -9.90 -16.29
N ASP A 508 -10.48 -9.64 -17.51
CA ASP A 508 -11.73 -10.21 -18.01
C ASP A 508 -11.56 -11.64 -18.49
N ILE A 509 -12.51 -12.52 -18.12
CA ILE A 509 -12.62 -13.87 -18.65
C ILE A 509 -13.52 -13.84 -19.87
N MET A 510 -12.93 -13.97 -21.06
CA MET A 510 -13.64 -14.00 -22.32
C MET A 510 -14.14 -15.41 -22.62
N LEU A 511 -15.43 -15.57 -22.98
CA LEU A 511 -15.95 -16.87 -23.43
C LEU A 511 -15.27 -17.28 -24.75
N GLY A 512 -14.84 -18.54 -24.86
CA GLY A 512 -14.07 -19.06 -25.99
C GLY A 512 -12.56 -18.88 -25.88
N GLY A 513 -12.08 -18.06 -24.92
CA GLY A 513 -10.66 -17.74 -24.71
C GLY A 513 -10.27 -16.34 -25.18
N ASN A 514 -8.97 -16.05 -25.18
CA ASN A 514 -8.42 -14.74 -25.53
C ASN A 514 -7.51 -14.84 -26.76
N ALA A 515 -7.90 -14.16 -27.85
CA ALA A 515 -7.16 -14.10 -29.11
C ALA A 515 -5.79 -13.44 -28.95
N GLU A 516 -5.71 -12.40 -28.12
CA GLU A 516 -4.48 -11.67 -27.85
C GLU A 516 -3.40 -12.58 -27.25
N TYR A 517 -3.78 -13.42 -26.28
CA TYR A 517 -2.86 -14.38 -25.69
C TYR A 517 -2.30 -15.37 -26.69
N LEU A 518 -3.16 -15.92 -27.57
CA LEU A 518 -2.75 -16.86 -28.61
C LEU A 518 -1.82 -16.18 -29.63
N ALA A 519 -2.13 -14.96 -30.02
CA ALA A 519 -1.26 -14.17 -30.90
C ALA A 519 0.11 -13.88 -30.27
N LYS A 520 0.18 -13.55 -28.98
CA LYS A 520 1.45 -13.39 -28.22
C LYS A 520 2.25 -14.71 -28.19
N ALA A 521 1.58 -15.84 -27.99
CA ALA A 521 2.24 -17.15 -28.02
C ALA A 521 2.82 -17.49 -29.40
N ASP A 522 2.16 -17.06 -30.48
CA ASP A 522 2.66 -17.25 -31.83
C ASP A 522 3.84 -16.31 -32.15
N LEU A 523 3.87 -15.09 -31.61
CA LEU A 523 5.06 -14.21 -31.69
C LEU A 523 6.26 -14.83 -30.97
N ARG A 524 6.08 -15.42 -29.78
CA ARG A 524 7.13 -16.16 -29.08
C ARG A 524 7.70 -17.30 -29.93
N LYS A 525 6.82 -18.07 -30.58
CA LYS A 525 7.22 -19.15 -31.50
C LYS A 525 7.95 -18.62 -32.74
N ALA A 526 7.61 -17.41 -33.19
CA ALA A 526 8.29 -16.73 -34.28
C ALA A 526 9.68 -16.18 -33.89
N GLY A 527 10.04 -16.22 -32.61
CA GLY A 527 11.37 -15.86 -32.11
C GLY A 527 11.52 -14.45 -31.62
N PHE A 528 10.45 -13.68 -31.46
CA PHE A 528 10.49 -12.35 -30.85
C PHE A 528 10.75 -12.44 -29.35
N THR A 529 11.52 -11.49 -28.81
CA THR A 529 11.79 -11.39 -27.37
C THR A 529 10.55 -10.88 -26.63
N GLU A 530 10.47 -11.13 -25.31
CA GLU A 530 9.35 -10.64 -24.49
C GLU A 530 9.25 -9.12 -24.51
N GLU A 531 10.37 -8.41 -24.59
CA GLU A 531 10.43 -6.94 -24.69
C GLU A 531 9.77 -6.46 -26.00
N VAL A 532 10.14 -7.06 -27.14
CA VAL A 532 9.55 -6.73 -28.44
C VAL A 532 8.06 -7.08 -28.48
N ILE A 533 7.66 -8.21 -27.86
CA ILE A 533 6.24 -8.60 -27.77
C ILE A 533 5.47 -7.61 -26.91
N ALA A 534 6.02 -7.18 -25.79
CA ALA A 534 5.39 -6.19 -24.92
C ALA A 534 5.19 -4.86 -25.67
N GLU A 535 6.20 -4.38 -26.39
CA GLU A 535 6.10 -3.14 -27.18
C GLU A 535 5.22 -3.30 -28.43
N ALA A 536 5.24 -4.47 -29.07
CA ALA A 536 4.36 -4.76 -30.21
C ALA A 536 2.88 -4.82 -29.82
N THR A 537 2.58 -5.31 -28.64
CA THR A 537 1.22 -5.36 -28.08
C THR A 537 0.84 -4.12 -27.30
N GLY A 538 1.82 -3.32 -26.90
CA GLY A 538 1.67 -2.00 -26.31
C GLY A 538 1.13 -1.00 -27.32
N TYR A 539 0.69 0.14 -26.77
CA TYR A 539 0.06 1.19 -27.55
C TYR A 539 0.98 2.39 -27.79
N ALA A 540 2.24 2.33 -27.39
CA ALA A 540 3.22 3.39 -27.62
C ALA A 540 3.53 3.56 -29.11
N GLU A 541 3.73 4.78 -29.56
CA GLU A 541 4.20 5.04 -30.93
C GLU A 541 5.68 4.63 -31.04
N THR A 542 6.04 3.93 -32.12
CA THR A 542 7.41 3.48 -32.35
C THR A 542 7.76 3.55 -33.84
N GLU A 543 9.02 3.84 -34.12
CA GLU A 543 9.60 3.78 -35.47
C GLU A 543 10.49 2.54 -35.65
N ASP A 544 10.64 1.69 -34.63
CA ASP A 544 11.45 0.48 -34.70
C ASP A 544 10.83 -0.55 -35.67
N GLU A 545 11.60 -0.93 -36.70
CA GLU A 545 11.16 -1.88 -37.74
C GLU A 545 10.82 -3.27 -37.17
N GLU A 546 11.53 -3.73 -36.15
CA GLU A 546 11.28 -5.03 -35.56
C GLU A 546 9.97 -5.04 -34.81
N ILE A 547 9.67 -3.98 -34.05
CA ILE A 547 8.41 -3.80 -33.33
C ILE A 547 7.24 -3.64 -34.33
N LEU A 548 7.42 -2.88 -35.39
CA LEU A 548 6.40 -2.73 -36.44
C LEU A 548 6.10 -4.04 -37.17
N LYS A 549 7.09 -4.87 -37.44
CA LYS A 549 6.90 -6.24 -37.98
C LYS A 549 6.14 -7.13 -37.01
N ALA A 550 6.52 -7.08 -35.71
CA ALA A 550 5.84 -7.83 -34.67
C ALA A 550 4.38 -7.38 -34.53
N ARG A 551 4.07 -6.07 -34.60
CA ARG A 551 2.69 -5.52 -34.58
C ARG A 551 1.86 -6.03 -35.76
N THR A 552 2.42 -6.03 -36.95
CA THR A 552 1.73 -6.50 -38.15
C THR A 552 1.38 -7.99 -38.01
N LEU A 553 2.35 -8.81 -37.62
CA LEU A 553 2.16 -10.24 -37.39
C LEU A 553 1.16 -10.49 -36.25
N PHE A 554 1.22 -9.67 -35.18
CA PHE A 554 0.28 -9.75 -34.06
C PHE A 554 -1.16 -9.49 -34.51
N ALA A 555 -1.37 -8.43 -35.29
CA ALA A 555 -2.70 -8.07 -35.82
C ALA A 555 -3.26 -9.18 -36.72
N GLU A 556 -2.44 -9.77 -37.58
CA GLU A 556 -2.81 -10.88 -38.46
C GLU A 556 -3.22 -12.12 -37.64
N ARG A 557 -2.38 -12.53 -36.68
CA ARG A 557 -2.66 -13.69 -35.82
C ARG A 557 -3.87 -13.44 -34.92
N MET A 558 -4.02 -12.26 -34.39
CA MET A 558 -5.19 -11.89 -33.59
C MET A 558 -6.48 -12.01 -34.40
N ALA A 559 -6.50 -11.53 -35.66
CA ALA A 559 -7.66 -11.63 -36.54
C ALA A 559 -7.98 -13.09 -36.92
N GLU A 560 -6.96 -13.93 -37.10
CA GLU A 560 -7.09 -15.36 -37.38
C GLU A 560 -7.69 -16.09 -36.18
N HIS A 561 -7.11 -15.91 -34.96
CA HIS A 561 -7.59 -16.53 -33.75
C HIS A 561 -9.00 -16.07 -33.35
N LYS A 562 -9.35 -14.82 -33.58
CA LYS A 562 -10.66 -14.26 -33.25
C LYS A 562 -11.81 -15.04 -33.89
N LYS A 563 -11.67 -15.48 -35.14
CA LYS A 563 -12.72 -16.25 -35.82
C LYS A 563 -12.99 -17.59 -35.13
N SER A 564 -11.92 -18.34 -34.76
CA SER A 564 -12.07 -19.62 -34.08
C SER A 564 -12.61 -19.46 -32.67
N ILE A 565 -12.24 -18.36 -32.00
CA ILE A 565 -12.69 -18.04 -30.64
C ILE A 565 -14.17 -17.63 -30.64
N ASP A 566 -14.63 -16.86 -31.63
CA ASP A 566 -16.04 -16.49 -31.73
C ASP A 566 -16.94 -17.74 -31.90
N GLU A 567 -16.53 -18.72 -32.72
CA GLU A 567 -17.24 -20.00 -32.85
C GLU A 567 -17.22 -20.83 -31.55
N GLU A 568 -16.09 -20.84 -30.83
CA GLU A 568 -15.96 -21.50 -29.54
C GLU A 568 -16.80 -20.78 -28.47
N ALA A 569 -16.83 -19.47 -28.47
CA ALA A 569 -17.65 -18.65 -27.58
C ALA A 569 -19.14 -18.96 -27.71
N ASP A 570 -19.63 -19.14 -28.95
CA ASP A 570 -21.04 -19.51 -29.20
C ASP A 570 -21.34 -20.89 -28.66
N ARG A 571 -20.42 -21.87 -28.78
CA ARG A 571 -20.55 -23.17 -28.17
C ARG A 571 -20.59 -23.10 -26.64
N VAL A 572 -19.76 -22.26 -26.03
CA VAL A 572 -19.73 -22.03 -24.58
C VAL A 572 -21.02 -21.35 -24.12
N ARG A 573 -21.55 -20.37 -24.85
CA ARG A 573 -22.86 -19.75 -24.57
C ARG A 573 -23.99 -20.79 -24.62
N ALA A 574 -23.97 -21.66 -25.61
CA ALA A 574 -24.93 -22.75 -25.73
C ALA A 574 -24.83 -23.80 -24.61
N ALA A 575 -23.61 -24.02 -24.07
CA ALA A 575 -23.37 -24.87 -22.89
C ALA A 575 -23.81 -24.26 -21.57
N GLY A 576 -24.16 -22.95 -21.53
CA GLY A 576 -24.62 -22.23 -20.33
C GLY A 576 -23.66 -21.16 -19.82
N GLY A 577 -22.58 -20.83 -20.58
CA GLY A 577 -21.58 -19.84 -20.20
C GLY A 577 -20.65 -20.32 -19.08
N LEU A 578 -19.94 -19.40 -18.44
CA LEU A 578 -18.99 -19.73 -17.37
C LEU A 578 -19.73 -20.10 -16.07
N TYR A 579 -19.37 -21.26 -15.51
CA TYR A 579 -19.86 -21.73 -14.20
C TYR A 579 -18.88 -21.34 -13.08
N ILE A 580 -19.37 -20.65 -12.06
CA ILE A 580 -18.58 -20.28 -10.87
C ILE A 580 -18.88 -21.25 -9.74
N ILE A 581 -17.86 -21.86 -9.17
CA ILE A 581 -17.94 -22.68 -7.97
C ILE A 581 -17.18 -21.96 -6.85
N GLY A 582 -17.86 -21.54 -5.77
CA GLY A 582 -17.22 -21.15 -4.53
C GLY A 582 -17.06 -22.37 -3.62
N THR A 583 -15.85 -22.67 -3.17
CA THR A 583 -15.60 -23.79 -2.26
C THR A 583 -15.94 -23.50 -0.81
N GLU A 584 -16.09 -22.23 -0.47
CA GLU A 584 -16.45 -21.69 0.84
C GLU A 584 -17.03 -20.30 0.69
N ARG A 585 -17.66 -19.79 1.74
CA ARG A 585 -17.97 -18.36 1.86
C ARG A 585 -16.76 -17.62 2.42
N HIS A 586 -16.49 -16.46 1.83
CA HIS A 586 -15.45 -15.57 2.30
C HIS A 586 -15.91 -14.79 3.53
N GLU A 587 -14.97 -14.12 4.20
CA GLU A 587 -15.28 -13.26 5.34
C GLU A 587 -16.21 -12.09 4.98
N SER A 588 -16.18 -11.63 3.73
CA SER A 588 -17.05 -10.56 3.22
C SER A 588 -17.91 -11.03 2.07
N ARG A 589 -19.21 -10.68 2.10
CA ARG A 589 -20.17 -10.91 1.02
C ARG A 589 -19.74 -10.22 -0.28
N ARG A 590 -19.00 -9.14 -0.18
CA ARG A 590 -18.45 -8.40 -1.29
C ARG A 590 -17.53 -9.28 -2.15
N ILE A 591 -16.64 -10.04 -1.51
CA ILE A 591 -15.71 -10.95 -2.19
C ILE A 591 -16.48 -12.06 -2.91
N ASP A 592 -17.51 -12.61 -2.28
CA ASP A 592 -18.41 -13.59 -2.91
C ASP A 592 -19.06 -13.01 -4.17
N ASN A 593 -19.53 -11.76 -4.09
CA ASN A 593 -20.15 -11.07 -5.24
C ASN A 593 -19.16 -10.78 -6.36
N GLN A 594 -17.89 -10.46 -6.03
CA GLN A 594 -16.82 -10.31 -7.03
C GLN A 594 -16.50 -11.63 -7.73
N LEU A 595 -16.51 -12.75 -7.00
CA LEU A 595 -16.32 -14.06 -7.59
C LEU A 595 -17.49 -14.39 -8.54
N ARG A 596 -18.74 -14.22 -8.12
CA ARG A 596 -19.93 -14.38 -8.98
C ARG A 596 -19.86 -13.46 -10.21
N GLY A 597 -19.42 -12.22 -10.04
CA GLY A 597 -19.31 -11.20 -11.09
C GLY A 597 -18.31 -11.51 -12.21
N ARG A 598 -17.52 -12.60 -12.07
CA ARG A 598 -16.66 -13.08 -13.17
C ARG A 598 -17.43 -13.78 -14.28
N SER A 599 -18.68 -14.14 -14.04
CA SER A 599 -19.60 -14.78 -15.00
C SER A 599 -20.81 -13.90 -15.30
N GLY A 600 -21.45 -14.09 -16.44
CA GLY A 600 -22.67 -13.38 -16.85
C GLY A 600 -22.45 -11.91 -17.19
N ARG A 601 -21.36 -11.58 -17.89
CA ARG A 601 -20.99 -10.22 -18.28
C ARG A 601 -21.64 -9.84 -19.61
N GLN A 602 -22.02 -8.57 -19.77
CA GLN A 602 -22.57 -7.99 -21.00
C GLN A 602 -23.72 -8.83 -21.63
N GLY A 603 -24.56 -9.41 -20.77
CA GLY A 603 -25.69 -10.24 -21.20
C GLY A 603 -25.34 -11.67 -21.62
N ASP A 604 -24.12 -12.15 -21.37
CA ASP A 604 -23.76 -13.54 -21.56
C ASP A 604 -24.44 -14.44 -20.49
N PRO A 605 -24.78 -15.69 -20.82
CA PRO A 605 -25.25 -16.66 -19.83
C PRO A 605 -24.12 -17.02 -18.84
N GLY A 606 -24.52 -17.52 -17.68
CA GLY A 606 -23.59 -17.98 -16.67
C GLY A 606 -24.33 -18.54 -15.47
N GLU A 607 -23.60 -19.25 -14.62
CA GLU A 607 -24.13 -19.81 -13.40
C GLU A 607 -23.16 -19.65 -12.24
N SER A 608 -23.68 -19.57 -11.01
CA SER A 608 -22.85 -19.60 -9.81
C SER A 608 -23.45 -20.47 -8.72
N ARG A 609 -22.61 -21.14 -7.91
CA ARG A 609 -23.03 -21.87 -6.72
C ARG A 609 -21.89 -21.93 -5.71
N PHE A 610 -22.23 -21.79 -4.42
CA PHE A 610 -21.30 -22.01 -3.32
C PHE A 610 -21.58 -23.35 -2.65
N TYR A 611 -20.49 -24.06 -2.33
CA TYR A 611 -20.47 -25.33 -1.62
C TYR A 611 -19.81 -25.12 -0.27
N ILE A 612 -20.52 -25.34 0.81
CA ILE A 612 -20.14 -24.94 2.17
C ILE A 612 -20.11 -26.19 3.04
N ALA A 613 -19.12 -26.30 3.92
CA ALA A 613 -19.13 -27.25 5.01
C ALA A 613 -19.36 -26.53 6.34
N LEU A 614 -19.96 -27.19 7.30
CA LEU A 614 -20.11 -26.63 8.65
C LEU A 614 -18.79 -26.49 9.38
N THR A 615 -17.77 -27.21 8.91
CA THR A 615 -16.41 -27.15 9.39
C THR A 615 -15.59 -26.01 8.76
N ASP A 616 -16.13 -25.29 7.78
CA ASP A 616 -15.46 -24.13 7.17
C ASP A 616 -15.31 -23.00 8.20
N ASP A 617 -14.23 -22.24 8.14
CA ASP A 617 -13.83 -21.28 9.18
C ASP A 617 -14.90 -20.24 9.51
N VAL A 618 -15.57 -19.68 8.52
CA VAL A 618 -16.66 -18.71 8.76
C VAL A 618 -17.81 -19.34 9.57
N MET A 619 -18.11 -20.62 9.32
CA MET A 619 -19.15 -21.32 10.02
C MET A 619 -18.71 -21.80 11.41
N ARG A 620 -17.47 -22.27 11.52
CA ARG A 620 -16.88 -22.76 12.77
C ARG A 620 -16.67 -21.63 13.80
N LEU A 621 -16.19 -20.47 13.38
CA LEU A 621 -15.83 -19.35 14.27
C LEU A 621 -17.00 -18.41 14.55
N PHE A 622 -17.92 -18.25 13.62
CA PHE A 622 -18.99 -17.24 13.68
C PHE A 622 -20.40 -17.82 13.53
N GLY A 623 -20.52 -19.13 13.30
CA GLY A 623 -21.80 -19.83 13.28
C GLY A 623 -22.44 -19.90 14.66
N SER A 624 -23.78 -19.98 14.72
CA SER A 624 -24.46 -20.08 16.01
C SER A 624 -24.33 -21.49 16.60
N GLU A 625 -24.11 -21.59 17.93
CA GLU A 625 -24.08 -22.86 18.68
C GLU A 625 -25.33 -23.70 18.46
N ARG A 626 -26.49 -23.04 18.30
CA ARG A 626 -27.76 -23.72 17.99
C ARG A 626 -27.70 -24.48 16.67
N MET A 627 -26.93 -24.01 15.70
CA MET A 627 -26.81 -24.66 14.41
C MET A 627 -25.88 -25.88 14.51
N GLN A 628 -24.79 -25.76 15.27
CA GLN A 628 -23.88 -26.88 15.55
C GLN A 628 -24.62 -28.02 16.29
N SER A 629 -25.35 -27.70 17.37
CA SER A 629 -26.11 -28.68 18.15
C SER A 629 -27.29 -29.30 17.36
N MET A 630 -27.93 -28.52 16.48
CA MET A 630 -29.00 -29.04 15.61
C MET A 630 -28.45 -30.06 14.60
N MET A 631 -27.23 -29.86 14.10
CA MET A 631 -26.60 -30.75 13.13
C MET A 631 -26.03 -32.03 13.75
N GLU A 632 -25.58 -31.98 14.99
CA GLU A 632 -25.20 -33.16 15.76
C GLU A 632 -26.39 -34.06 16.03
N THR A 633 -27.56 -33.44 16.22
CA THR A 633 -28.83 -34.15 16.47
C THR A 633 -29.42 -34.77 15.20
N LEU A 634 -29.23 -34.13 14.02
CA LEU A 634 -29.62 -34.65 12.73
C LEU A 634 -28.58 -35.68 12.28
N ARG A 635 -28.91 -36.96 12.34
CA ARG A 635 -28.09 -38.06 11.79
C ARG A 635 -28.09 -38.03 10.24
N VAL A 636 -27.55 -36.93 9.68
CA VAL A 636 -27.47 -36.72 8.23
C VAL A 636 -26.20 -37.39 7.71
N ASP A 637 -26.30 -38.08 6.60
CA ASP A 637 -25.14 -38.66 5.88
C ASP A 637 -24.24 -37.57 5.34
N GLU A 638 -22.93 -37.83 5.26
CA GLU A 638 -21.90 -36.85 4.82
C GLU A 638 -22.13 -36.32 3.39
N ASP A 639 -22.69 -37.16 2.51
CA ASP A 639 -22.93 -36.85 1.10
C ASP A 639 -24.31 -36.21 0.82
N THR A 640 -25.16 -36.06 1.86
CA THR A 640 -26.50 -35.48 1.69
C THR A 640 -26.43 -33.96 1.71
N PRO A 641 -26.78 -33.27 0.62
CA PRO A 641 -26.86 -31.82 0.60
C PRO A 641 -28.00 -31.32 1.46
N LEU A 642 -27.73 -30.31 2.25
CA LEU A 642 -28.70 -29.59 3.08
C LEU A 642 -29.06 -28.30 2.35
N ASP A 643 -30.24 -28.28 1.78
CA ASP A 643 -30.81 -27.09 1.12
C ASP A 643 -31.97 -26.58 1.95
N HIS A 644 -31.66 -25.63 2.87
CA HIS A 644 -32.67 -25.00 3.70
C HIS A 644 -32.42 -23.50 3.86
N LYS A 645 -33.46 -22.69 3.64
CA LYS A 645 -33.42 -21.23 3.77
C LYS A 645 -32.85 -20.73 5.11
N MET A 646 -33.07 -21.49 6.19
CA MET A 646 -32.51 -21.15 7.51
C MET A 646 -30.98 -21.20 7.53
N LEU A 647 -30.35 -22.14 6.81
CA LEU A 647 -28.90 -22.26 6.74
C LEU A 647 -28.29 -21.08 5.95
N SER A 648 -28.89 -20.73 4.81
CA SER A 648 -28.46 -19.56 4.03
C SER A 648 -28.55 -18.26 4.85
N ASN A 649 -29.61 -18.09 5.63
CA ASN A 649 -29.75 -16.92 6.53
C ASN A 649 -28.72 -16.93 7.66
N ALA A 650 -28.38 -18.11 8.20
CA ALA A 650 -27.37 -18.21 9.26
C ALA A 650 -25.96 -17.91 8.73
N ILE A 651 -25.65 -18.37 7.52
CA ILE A 651 -24.38 -18.06 6.85
C ILE A 651 -24.26 -16.55 6.61
N GLU A 652 -25.32 -15.93 6.06
CA GLU A 652 -25.34 -14.49 5.84
C GLU A 652 -25.18 -13.70 7.17
N GLN A 653 -25.80 -14.16 8.25
CA GLN A 653 -25.65 -13.54 9.56
C GLN A 653 -24.20 -13.71 10.09
N ALA A 654 -23.57 -14.87 9.90
CA ALA A 654 -22.18 -15.10 10.28
C ALA A 654 -21.25 -14.11 9.53
N GLN A 655 -21.40 -13.99 8.20
CA GLN A 655 -20.65 -13.04 7.40
C GLN A 655 -20.84 -11.59 7.87
N ARG A 656 -22.08 -11.17 8.15
CA ARG A 656 -22.35 -9.83 8.69
C ARG A 656 -21.67 -9.57 10.03
N THR A 657 -21.57 -10.59 10.88
CA THR A 657 -20.85 -10.46 12.16
C THR A 657 -19.36 -10.25 11.92
N VAL A 658 -18.76 -10.99 10.98
CA VAL A 658 -17.36 -10.81 10.59
C VAL A 658 -17.12 -9.42 9.98
N GLU A 659 -17.95 -9.02 9.01
CA GLU A 659 -17.89 -7.69 8.38
C GLU A 659 -17.96 -6.56 9.44
N SER A 660 -18.91 -6.63 10.37
CA SER A 660 -19.04 -5.64 11.44
C SER A 660 -17.83 -5.59 12.37
N ARG A 661 -17.24 -6.76 12.71
CA ARG A 661 -16.02 -6.84 13.53
C ARG A 661 -14.83 -6.24 12.78
N ASN A 662 -14.67 -6.57 11.52
CA ASN A 662 -13.60 -6.03 10.68
C ASN A 662 -13.72 -4.51 10.50
N PHE A 663 -14.94 -4.01 10.29
CA PHE A 663 -15.21 -2.56 10.27
C PHE A 663 -14.83 -1.90 11.59
N GLN A 664 -15.24 -2.48 12.74
CA GLN A 664 -14.89 -1.94 14.03
C GLN A 664 -13.38 -1.92 14.27
N ALA A 665 -12.65 -2.96 13.83
CA ALA A 665 -11.20 -3.00 13.94
C ALA A 665 -10.54 -1.88 13.10
N ARG A 666 -10.97 -1.70 11.85
CA ARG A 666 -10.47 -0.59 10.98
C ARG A 666 -10.80 0.79 11.56
N LYS A 667 -12.01 0.94 12.11
CA LYS A 667 -12.43 2.18 12.76
C LYS A 667 -11.57 2.50 13.99
N ASN A 668 -11.28 1.50 14.81
CA ASN A 668 -10.39 1.68 15.96
C ASN A 668 -8.99 2.12 15.52
N VAL A 669 -8.42 1.46 14.51
CA VAL A 669 -7.11 1.86 13.97
C VAL A 669 -7.14 3.32 13.50
N LEU A 670 -8.20 3.72 12.79
CA LEU A 670 -8.36 5.08 12.31
C LEU A 670 -8.51 6.09 13.46
N GLU A 671 -9.28 5.77 14.50
CA GLU A 671 -9.48 6.66 15.66
C GLU A 671 -8.16 6.98 16.39
N TYR A 672 -7.22 6.02 16.45
CA TYR A 672 -5.87 6.25 16.96
C TYR A 672 -5.00 7.02 15.96
N ASP A 673 -5.02 6.66 14.66
CA ASP A 673 -4.23 7.34 13.65
C ASP A 673 -4.73 8.78 13.38
N ASP A 674 -5.99 9.08 13.59
CA ASP A 674 -6.51 10.46 13.49
C ASP A 674 -5.82 11.41 14.48
N VAL A 675 -5.45 10.93 15.68
CA VAL A 675 -4.65 11.70 16.64
C VAL A 675 -3.26 11.99 16.05
N MET A 676 -2.61 10.94 15.55
CA MET A 676 -1.31 11.06 14.88
C MET A 676 -1.39 11.92 13.64
N ASN A 677 -2.49 11.87 12.90
CA ASN A 677 -2.68 12.62 11.67
C ASN A 677 -2.75 14.14 11.91
N VAL A 678 -3.40 14.56 12.99
CA VAL A 678 -3.41 15.98 13.39
C VAL A 678 -1.98 16.46 13.67
N GLN A 679 -1.22 15.70 14.44
CA GLN A 679 0.18 16.02 14.77
C GLN A 679 1.08 15.99 13.53
N ARG A 680 0.91 14.97 12.67
CA ARG A 680 1.62 14.81 11.39
C ARG A 680 1.42 16.02 10.49
N ASN A 681 0.17 16.47 10.33
CA ASN A 681 -0.14 17.62 9.48
C ASN A 681 0.56 18.89 9.99
N VAL A 682 0.59 19.15 11.31
CA VAL A 682 1.31 20.29 11.89
C VAL A 682 2.80 20.20 11.57
N ILE A 683 3.43 19.05 11.83
CA ILE A 683 4.87 18.87 11.59
C ILE A 683 5.21 18.96 10.09
N TYR A 684 4.42 18.33 9.22
CA TYR A 684 4.68 18.35 7.78
C TYR A 684 4.41 19.72 7.16
N GLU A 685 3.46 20.48 7.66
CA GLU A 685 3.22 21.87 7.24
C GLU A 685 4.39 22.78 7.65
N GLU A 686 4.85 22.71 8.90
CA GLU A 686 6.01 23.48 9.36
C GLU A 686 7.28 23.09 8.59
N ARG A 687 7.48 21.78 8.36
CA ARG A 687 8.58 21.26 7.55
C ARG A 687 8.52 21.79 6.11
N ARG A 688 7.32 21.92 5.55
CA ARG A 688 7.09 22.45 4.20
C ARG A 688 7.46 23.92 4.11
N LYS A 689 7.10 24.74 5.11
CA LYS A 689 7.49 26.16 5.19
C LYS A 689 9.01 26.30 5.17
N VAL A 690 9.72 25.46 5.92
CA VAL A 690 11.19 25.44 5.94
C VAL A 690 11.77 25.04 4.56
N LEU A 691 11.18 24.07 3.86
CA LEU A 691 11.60 23.64 2.52
C LEU A 691 11.31 24.70 1.44
N ASP A 692 10.19 25.43 1.58
CA ASP A 692 9.79 26.47 0.64
C ASP A 692 10.61 27.76 0.80
N GLY A 693 11.40 27.88 1.89
CA GLY A 693 12.30 29.00 2.14
C GLY A 693 11.58 30.22 2.69
N GLU A 694 10.42 30.05 3.35
CA GLU A 694 9.78 31.12 4.12
C GLU A 694 10.72 31.60 5.21
N ASP A 695 10.53 32.87 5.67
CA ASP A 695 11.48 33.63 6.46
C ASP A 695 12.06 32.90 7.69
N LEU A 696 13.07 32.05 7.41
CA LEU A 696 13.74 31.20 8.41
C LEU A 696 14.35 32.01 9.53
N GLN A 697 14.79 33.25 9.24
CA GLN A 697 15.42 34.10 10.21
C GLN A 697 14.44 34.54 11.30
N GLU A 698 13.25 35.01 10.93
CA GLU A 698 12.22 35.38 11.90
C GLU A 698 11.79 34.17 12.74
N HIS A 699 11.64 33.01 12.09
CA HIS A 699 11.26 31.80 12.78
C HIS A 699 12.31 31.35 13.81
N VAL A 700 13.57 31.34 13.45
CA VAL A 700 14.68 31.04 14.38
C VAL A 700 14.76 32.06 15.50
N GLN A 701 14.59 33.36 15.22
CA GLN A 701 14.58 34.39 16.25
C GLN A 701 13.42 34.19 17.24
N HIS A 702 12.27 33.79 16.74
CA HIS A 702 11.13 33.45 17.60
C HIS A 702 11.42 32.24 18.49
N MET A 703 12.04 31.17 17.93
CA MET A 703 12.47 30.00 18.71
C MET A 703 13.45 30.38 19.81
N ILE A 704 14.46 31.22 19.50
CA ILE A 704 15.42 31.69 20.47
C ILE A 704 14.71 32.43 21.62
N ARG A 705 13.77 33.31 21.30
CA ARG A 705 12.99 34.02 22.29
C ARG A 705 12.15 33.10 23.18
N THR A 706 11.49 32.14 22.57
CA THR A 706 10.65 31.16 23.29
C THR A 706 11.46 30.32 24.27
N VAL A 707 12.61 29.79 23.83
CA VAL A 707 13.55 29.02 24.68
C VAL A 707 14.04 29.86 25.86
N ILE A 708 14.49 31.07 25.58
CA ILE A 708 14.99 32.00 26.64
C ILE A 708 13.90 32.30 27.66
N THR A 709 12.69 32.64 27.19
CA THR A 709 11.57 32.97 28.07
C THR A 709 11.15 31.75 28.91
N GLY A 710 11.13 30.55 28.32
CA GLY A 710 10.81 29.33 29.04
C GLY A 710 11.83 28.95 30.11
N ASP A 711 13.13 28.96 29.78
CA ASP A 711 14.21 28.61 30.70
C ASP A 711 14.30 29.59 31.87
N ILE A 712 14.14 30.89 31.58
CA ILE A 712 14.15 31.94 32.62
C ILE A 712 12.90 31.86 33.52
N ALA A 713 11.72 31.65 32.93
CA ALA A 713 10.50 31.49 33.69
C ALA A 713 10.57 30.29 34.63
N ALA A 714 11.09 29.12 34.15
CA ALA A 714 11.31 27.95 34.96
C ALA A 714 12.32 28.21 36.09
N GLY A 715 13.49 28.78 35.76
CA GLY A 715 14.54 29.06 36.76
C GLY A 715 14.07 30.06 37.84
N MET A 716 13.36 31.11 37.46
CA MET A 716 12.84 32.11 38.42
C MET A 716 11.59 31.60 39.20
N ALA A 717 10.90 30.60 38.72
CA ALA A 717 9.81 29.96 39.47
C ALA A 717 10.33 29.12 40.64
N GLU A 718 11.50 28.48 40.46
CA GLU A 718 12.16 27.73 41.52
C GLU A 718 12.85 28.65 42.53
N HIS A 719 13.45 29.72 42.06
CA HIS A 719 14.32 30.55 42.88
C HIS A 719 14.43 32.00 42.32
N HIS A 720 14.05 33.00 43.08
CA HIS A 720 14.27 34.41 42.68
C HIS A 720 15.72 34.81 43.00
N PRO A 721 16.46 35.40 42.04
CA PRO A 721 17.88 35.75 42.26
C PRO A 721 18.04 36.86 43.31
N GLU A 722 18.76 36.58 44.41
CA GLU A 722 19.09 37.54 45.46
C GLU A 722 20.49 38.13 45.31
N ASN A 723 21.36 37.45 44.52
CA ASN A 723 22.74 37.87 44.27
C ASN A 723 23.18 37.38 42.86
N ASP A 724 24.34 37.85 42.42
CA ASP A 724 24.93 37.49 41.11
C ASP A 724 25.11 35.97 40.95
N LYS A 725 25.38 35.22 42.01
CA LYS A 725 25.56 33.78 41.94
C LYS A 725 24.25 33.07 41.58
N ASP A 726 23.17 33.48 42.23
CA ASP A 726 21.84 32.93 41.96
C ASP A 726 21.41 33.26 40.55
N LEU A 727 21.71 34.48 40.07
CA LEU A 727 21.46 34.86 38.68
C LEU A 727 22.21 33.94 37.68
N HIS A 728 23.52 33.71 37.94
CA HIS A 728 24.31 32.80 37.09
C HIS A 728 23.82 31.33 37.17
N GLU A 729 23.30 30.90 38.29
CA GLU A 729 22.68 29.54 38.38
C GLU A 729 21.44 29.45 37.49
N ILE A 730 20.59 30.45 37.45
CA ILE A 730 19.42 30.55 36.56
C ILE A 730 19.85 30.61 35.08
N LEU A 731 20.89 31.38 34.78
CA LEU A 731 21.37 31.60 33.40
C LEU A 731 22.31 30.49 32.90
N ALA A 732 22.78 29.58 33.73
CA ALA A 732 23.81 28.59 33.40
C ALA A 732 23.48 27.72 32.17
N PRO A 733 22.23 27.30 31.89
CA PRO A 733 21.90 26.61 30.64
C PRO A 733 22.12 27.48 29.40
N LEU A 734 21.74 28.77 29.46
CA LEU A 734 21.76 29.72 28.37
C LEU A 734 23.17 30.30 28.12
N GLU A 735 23.96 30.54 29.16
CA GLU A 735 25.36 31.03 29.06
C GLU A 735 26.29 30.06 28.30
N LYS A 736 25.96 28.76 28.31
CA LYS A 736 26.69 27.76 27.51
C LYS A 736 26.43 27.89 26.01
N LEU A 737 25.34 28.48 25.60
CA LEU A 737 24.95 28.68 24.21
C LEU A 737 25.41 30.02 23.67
N PHE A 738 25.20 31.08 24.44
CA PHE A 738 25.58 32.43 24.09
C PHE A 738 26.09 33.18 25.33
N PRO A 739 27.27 33.76 25.27
CA PRO A 739 27.85 34.48 26.40
C PRO A 739 27.06 35.76 26.70
N CYS A 740 26.55 35.86 27.92
CA CYS A 740 25.90 37.04 28.47
C CYS A 740 26.71 37.59 29.63
N ASP A 741 27.13 38.80 29.52
CA ASP A 741 27.81 39.52 30.60
C ASP A 741 26.82 40.50 31.24
N LEU A 742 25.90 39.92 32.04
CA LEU A 742 24.86 40.69 32.73
C LEU A 742 25.22 40.84 34.19
N SER A 743 25.28 42.10 34.66
CA SER A 743 25.53 42.44 36.05
C SER A 743 24.46 43.42 36.53
N TYR A 744 23.85 43.11 37.66
CA TYR A 744 22.79 43.90 38.27
C TYR A 744 23.18 44.27 39.71
N THR A 745 22.75 45.45 40.15
CA THR A 745 22.85 45.82 41.55
C THR A 745 21.81 45.08 42.38
N ALA A 746 22.01 44.95 43.72
CA ALA A 746 21.04 44.24 44.58
C ALA A 746 19.63 44.85 44.54
N GLU A 747 19.51 46.16 44.27
CA GLU A 747 18.21 46.83 44.11
C GLU A 747 17.52 46.50 42.77
N GLU A 748 18.29 46.28 41.73
CA GLU A 748 17.82 45.88 40.40
C GLU A 748 17.40 44.41 40.39
N LEU A 749 18.15 43.53 41.07
CA LEU A 749 17.80 42.09 41.20
C LEU A 749 16.43 41.93 41.86
N HIS A 750 16.13 42.69 42.91
CA HIS A 750 14.83 42.67 43.57
C HIS A 750 13.66 43.13 42.70
N LYS A 751 13.89 43.90 41.64
CA LYS A 751 12.88 44.41 40.71
C LYS A 751 12.84 43.61 39.42
N LEU A 752 13.71 42.63 39.27
CA LEU A 752 13.85 41.87 38.05
C LEU A 752 12.64 40.94 37.87
N THR A 753 12.00 41.06 36.73
CA THR A 753 10.90 40.13 36.32
C THR A 753 11.41 39.13 35.27
N PRO A 754 10.78 37.96 35.13
CA PRO A 754 11.16 37.02 34.09
C PRO A 754 11.24 37.67 32.70
N ASP A 755 10.29 38.53 32.36
CA ASP A 755 10.24 39.19 31.05
C ASP A 755 11.41 40.14 30.81
N THR A 756 11.78 40.98 31.84
CA THR A 756 12.88 41.91 31.72
C THR A 756 14.25 41.23 31.62
N LEU A 757 14.41 40.08 32.31
CA LEU A 757 15.60 39.26 32.20
C LEU A 757 15.65 38.56 30.83
N ALA A 758 14.51 38.02 30.37
CA ALA A 758 14.41 37.41 29.06
C ALA A 758 14.75 38.37 27.92
N ASP A 759 14.28 39.61 27.98
CA ASP A 759 14.63 40.63 26.99
C ASP A 759 16.15 40.93 26.98
N ALA A 760 16.78 41.06 28.16
CA ALA A 760 18.22 41.32 28.26
C ALA A 760 19.05 40.15 27.70
N VAL A 761 18.67 38.91 28.02
CA VAL A 761 19.33 37.69 27.49
C VAL A 761 19.09 37.53 26.00
N TYR A 762 17.89 37.86 25.51
CA TYR A 762 17.58 37.85 24.09
C TYR A 762 18.47 38.80 23.28
N ASP A 763 18.72 40.02 23.81
CA ASP A 763 19.66 40.99 23.18
C ASP A 763 21.08 40.42 23.08
N CYS A 764 21.53 39.68 24.10
CA CYS A 764 22.83 38.97 24.05
C CYS A 764 22.83 37.88 22.99
N ALA A 765 21.77 37.06 22.96
CA ALA A 765 21.61 35.99 21.98
C ALA A 765 21.60 36.50 20.53
N MET A 766 20.92 37.63 20.28
CA MET A 766 20.88 38.26 18.95
C MET A 766 22.24 38.78 18.50
N LYS A 767 23.05 39.36 19.43
CA LYS A 767 24.42 39.75 19.12
C LYS A 767 25.30 38.55 18.78
N ALA A 768 25.17 37.47 19.55
CA ALA A 768 25.89 36.21 19.27
C ALA A 768 25.46 35.58 17.93
N TYR A 769 24.16 35.61 17.61
CA TYR A 769 23.59 35.16 16.36
C TYR A 769 24.13 35.93 15.16
N ALA A 770 24.13 37.29 15.22
CA ALA A 770 24.66 38.14 14.16
C ALA A 770 26.19 37.92 13.93
N ALA A 771 26.95 37.80 15.03
CA ALA A 771 28.39 37.51 14.94
C ALA A 771 28.64 36.13 14.29
N ARG A 772 27.78 35.18 14.55
CA ARG A 772 27.85 33.83 13.97
C ARG A 772 27.50 33.82 12.48
N GLU A 773 26.49 34.56 12.08
CA GLU A 773 26.12 34.74 10.68
C GLU A 773 27.29 35.37 9.88
N GLU A 774 27.91 36.41 10.42
CA GLU A 774 29.08 37.02 9.80
C GLU A 774 30.26 36.03 9.67
N SER A 775 30.47 35.15 10.67
CA SER A 775 31.57 34.19 10.69
C SER A 775 31.45 33.11 9.60
N PHE A 776 30.24 32.73 9.20
CA PHE A 776 30.00 31.76 8.15
C PHE A 776 30.14 32.36 6.75
N GLY A 777 29.84 33.61 6.56
CA GLY A 777 29.97 34.36 5.31
C GLY A 777 28.82 34.03 4.33
N LEU A 778 29.06 34.37 3.05
CA LEU A 778 28.02 34.28 2.00
C LEU A 778 28.23 33.08 1.11
N GLN A 779 27.16 32.59 0.54
CA GLN A 779 27.09 31.63 -0.53
C GLN A 779 27.45 32.29 -1.88
N PRO A 780 27.70 31.49 -2.97
CA PRO A 780 28.02 32.05 -4.28
C PRO A 780 26.92 32.93 -4.91
N ASP A 781 25.66 32.75 -4.47
CA ASP A 781 24.52 33.56 -4.89
C ASP A 781 24.31 34.83 -4.10
N GLY A 782 25.14 35.08 -3.06
CA GLY A 782 25.13 36.24 -2.21
C GLY A 782 24.23 36.10 -0.97
N THR A 783 23.59 34.98 -0.76
CA THR A 783 22.78 34.69 0.45
C THR A 783 23.68 34.26 1.62
N PRO A 784 23.36 34.62 2.89
CA PRO A 784 24.11 34.12 4.04
C PRO A 784 24.10 32.61 4.14
N LEU A 785 25.28 31.98 4.33
CA LEU A 785 25.38 30.52 4.53
C LEU A 785 24.60 30.07 5.78
N MET A 786 24.35 30.99 6.70
CA MET A 786 23.54 30.74 7.89
C MET A 786 22.11 30.26 7.54
N ARG A 787 21.50 30.78 6.48
CA ARG A 787 20.15 30.37 6.04
C ARG A 787 20.09 28.86 5.67
N GLU A 788 21.13 28.39 4.98
CA GLU A 788 21.24 26.98 4.63
C GLU A 788 21.50 26.10 5.87
N LEU A 789 22.32 26.61 6.82
CA LEU A 789 22.56 25.92 8.08
C LEU A 789 21.25 25.78 8.89
N GLU A 790 20.50 26.89 9.03
CA GLU A 790 19.21 26.90 9.71
C GLU A 790 18.25 25.86 9.10
N ARG A 791 18.09 25.88 7.78
CA ARG A 791 17.24 24.96 7.07
C ARG A 791 17.63 23.51 7.35
N VAL A 792 18.91 23.15 7.22
CA VAL A 792 19.38 21.77 7.42
C VAL A 792 19.28 21.36 8.89
N VAL A 793 19.59 22.24 9.82
CA VAL A 793 19.52 21.94 11.26
C VAL A 793 18.05 21.72 11.67
N MET A 794 17.16 22.63 11.27
CA MET A 794 15.73 22.52 11.60
C MET A 794 15.14 21.22 11.05
N LEU A 795 15.36 20.91 9.77
CA LEU A 795 14.81 19.69 9.16
C LEU A 795 15.33 18.44 9.88
N ARG A 796 16.63 18.38 10.21
CA ARG A 796 17.20 17.21 10.90
C ARG A 796 16.68 17.06 12.32
N VAL A 797 16.55 18.15 13.06
CA VAL A 797 16.02 18.11 14.43
C VAL A 797 14.55 17.68 14.41
N VAL A 798 13.75 18.26 13.52
CA VAL A 798 12.34 17.88 13.35
C VAL A 798 12.22 16.39 13.01
N ASP A 799 13.01 15.89 12.04
CA ASP A 799 12.95 14.48 11.63
C ASP A 799 13.34 13.55 12.78
N GLU A 800 14.40 13.87 13.56
CA GLU A 800 14.87 13.09 14.68
C GLU A 800 13.81 12.98 15.80
N TYR A 801 13.29 14.13 16.27
CA TYR A 801 12.27 14.16 17.31
C TYR A 801 10.93 13.58 16.86
N TRP A 802 10.57 13.75 15.60
CA TRP A 802 9.35 13.17 15.03
C TRP A 802 9.41 11.64 14.99
N MET A 803 10.56 11.07 14.60
CA MET A 803 10.76 9.61 14.60
C MET A 803 10.67 9.03 16.02
N ASP A 804 11.29 9.69 17.00
CA ASP A 804 11.23 9.27 18.41
C ASP A 804 9.79 9.39 18.95
N HIS A 805 9.06 10.41 18.54
CA HIS A 805 7.67 10.61 18.92
C HIS A 805 6.74 9.55 18.33
N LEU A 806 6.97 9.13 17.07
CA LEU A 806 6.21 8.03 16.45
C LEU A 806 6.35 6.73 17.26
N GLU A 807 7.56 6.41 17.70
CA GLU A 807 7.85 5.24 18.53
C GLU A 807 7.17 5.35 19.91
N ALA A 808 7.33 6.49 20.60
CA ALA A 808 6.71 6.73 21.89
C ALA A 808 5.17 6.69 21.86
N MET A 809 4.55 7.17 20.78
CA MET A 809 3.10 7.10 20.57
C MET A 809 2.63 5.68 20.27
N ASP A 810 3.45 4.87 19.61
CA ASP A 810 3.12 3.44 19.39
C ASP A 810 3.19 2.66 20.70
N ASP A 811 4.19 2.89 21.54
CA ASP A 811 4.30 2.34 22.89
C ASP A 811 3.10 2.74 23.76
N LEU A 812 2.72 4.02 23.71
CA LEU A 812 1.53 4.50 24.43
C LEU A 812 0.26 3.75 23.97
N ARG A 813 0.11 3.53 22.67
CA ARG A 813 -1.04 2.80 22.10
C ARG A 813 -1.14 1.37 22.62
N GLN A 814 -0.01 0.67 22.74
CA GLN A 814 0.03 -0.71 23.27
C GLN A 814 -0.40 -0.76 24.74
N GLY A 815 0.02 0.22 25.56
CA GLY A 815 -0.28 0.26 27.00
C GLY A 815 -1.64 0.84 27.38
N ILE A 816 -2.22 1.72 26.55
CA ILE A 816 -3.38 2.53 26.91
C ILE A 816 -4.66 1.71 27.11
N GLY A 817 -4.74 0.51 26.49
CA GLY A 817 -5.89 -0.40 26.62
C GLY A 817 -6.23 -0.75 28.06
N LEU A 818 -5.24 -0.81 28.94
CA LEU A 818 -5.41 -1.09 30.38
C LEU A 818 -6.23 0.00 31.11
N ARG A 819 -6.27 1.22 30.59
CA ARG A 819 -7.07 2.33 31.15
C ARG A 819 -8.58 2.09 31.07
N ALA A 820 -9.04 1.18 30.17
CA ALA A 820 -10.44 0.78 30.07
C ALA A 820 -10.99 0.22 31.39
N TYR A 821 -10.16 -0.45 32.21
CA TYR A 821 -10.56 -0.92 33.53
C TYR A 821 -10.92 0.21 34.51
N GLY A 822 -10.45 1.44 34.24
CA GLY A 822 -10.79 2.65 35.02
C GLY A 822 -12.06 3.37 34.54
N ASN A 823 -12.89 2.76 33.66
CA ASN A 823 -14.06 3.40 33.02
C ASN A 823 -13.70 4.65 32.15
N VAL A 824 -12.48 4.76 31.69
CA VAL A 824 -12.03 5.80 30.76
C VAL A 824 -11.96 5.20 29.36
N LYS A 825 -12.41 5.90 28.35
CA LYS A 825 -12.24 5.46 26.96
C LYS A 825 -10.77 5.54 26.59
N PRO A 826 -10.14 4.43 26.15
CA PRO A 826 -8.71 4.43 25.83
C PRO A 826 -8.30 5.47 24.80
N VAL A 827 -9.13 5.72 23.78
CA VAL A 827 -8.87 6.72 22.74
C VAL A 827 -8.84 8.15 23.30
N ASP A 828 -9.72 8.48 24.28
CA ASP A 828 -9.76 9.83 24.85
C ASP A 828 -8.51 10.09 25.71
N GLU A 829 -8.05 9.06 26.45
CA GLU A 829 -6.80 9.14 27.22
C GLU A 829 -5.56 9.17 26.31
N TYR A 830 -5.59 8.41 25.20
CA TYR A 830 -4.54 8.47 24.17
C TYR A 830 -4.41 9.86 23.56
N LYS A 831 -5.55 10.51 23.26
CA LYS A 831 -5.54 11.91 22.77
C LYS A 831 -4.91 12.85 23.78
N ARG A 832 -5.23 12.72 25.07
CA ARG A 832 -4.73 13.59 26.13
C ARG A 832 -3.22 13.41 26.33
N ALA A 833 -2.78 12.16 26.56
CA ALA A 833 -1.37 11.85 26.75
C ALA A 833 -0.55 12.18 25.50
N GLY A 834 -1.08 11.88 24.32
CA GLY A 834 -0.43 12.21 23.05
C GLY A 834 -0.32 13.72 22.80
N PHE A 835 -1.24 14.54 23.29
CA PHE A 835 -1.11 16.00 23.23
C PHE A 835 0.03 16.50 24.14
N ASP A 836 0.10 16.00 25.37
CA ASP A 836 1.18 16.37 26.30
C ASP A 836 2.55 15.98 25.74
N MET A 837 2.69 14.75 25.21
CA MET A 837 3.92 14.27 24.56
C MET A 837 4.30 15.09 23.31
N PHE A 838 3.31 15.51 22.52
CA PHE A 838 3.54 16.33 21.34
C PHE A 838 4.05 17.73 21.72
N ASP A 839 3.51 18.33 22.77
CA ASP A 839 3.92 19.64 23.29
C ASP A 839 5.37 19.57 23.81
N GLU A 840 5.74 18.52 24.54
CA GLU A 840 7.11 18.24 24.96
C GLU A 840 8.06 18.09 23.75
N MET A 841 7.65 17.37 22.72
CA MET A 841 8.42 17.22 21.50
C MET A 841 8.65 18.56 20.80
N VAL A 842 7.62 19.39 20.64
CA VAL A 842 7.75 20.71 20.00
C VAL A 842 8.72 21.61 20.78
N ASN A 843 8.62 21.64 22.11
CA ASN A 843 9.55 22.36 22.97
C ASN A 843 10.97 21.81 22.83
N GLY A 844 11.13 20.49 22.77
CA GLY A 844 12.41 19.84 22.53
C GLY A 844 13.02 20.22 21.18
N ILE A 845 12.22 20.25 20.11
CA ILE A 845 12.67 20.68 18.77
C ILE A 845 13.20 22.12 18.80
N GLN A 846 12.50 23.04 19.47
CA GLN A 846 12.94 24.44 19.58
C GLN A 846 14.26 24.53 20.33
N SER A 847 14.37 23.93 21.51
CA SER A 847 15.57 23.94 22.35
C SER A 847 16.78 23.32 21.64
N GLU A 848 16.60 22.15 21.00
CA GLU A 848 17.66 21.45 20.30
C GLU A 848 18.10 22.20 19.02
N THR A 849 17.16 22.82 18.30
CA THR A 849 17.46 23.63 17.12
C THR A 849 18.32 24.82 17.52
N VAL A 850 17.94 25.58 18.57
CA VAL A 850 18.74 26.68 19.11
C VAL A 850 20.10 26.17 19.53
N ARG A 851 20.18 25.11 20.31
CA ARG A 851 21.43 24.50 20.77
C ARG A 851 22.35 24.15 19.60
N ARG A 852 21.86 23.48 18.56
CA ARG A 852 22.65 23.07 17.39
C ARG A 852 23.12 24.29 16.59
N LEU A 853 22.28 25.30 16.39
CA LEU A 853 22.63 26.50 15.68
C LEU A 853 23.79 27.24 16.34
N PHE A 854 23.89 27.24 17.67
CA PHE A 854 25.01 27.91 18.40
C PHE A 854 26.24 27.00 18.61
N THR A 855 26.12 25.68 18.50
CA THR A 855 27.25 24.73 18.77
C THR A 855 27.88 24.14 17.53
N VAL A 856 27.16 23.97 16.42
CA VAL A 856 27.67 23.35 15.17
C VAL A 856 28.82 24.15 14.58
N ARG A 857 29.88 23.46 14.16
CA ARG A 857 31.02 24.03 13.45
C ARG A 857 31.04 23.51 12.01
N VAL A 858 30.96 24.40 11.04
CA VAL A 858 31.10 24.02 9.63
C VAL A 858 32.56 23.73 9.32
N ARG A 859 32.89 22.50 8.96
CA ARG A 859 34.19 22.14 8.43
C ARG A 859 34.26 22.61 6.97
N ARG A 860 35.01 23.67 6.69
CA ARG A 860 35.41 23.99 5.31
C ARG A 860 36.35 22.90 4.86
N GLU A 861 36.03 22.09 3.88
CA GLU A 861 36.98 21.27 3.17
C GLU A 861 38.01 22.21 2.51
N GLN A 862 39.19 22.33 3.10
CA GLN A 862 40.30 22.87 2.38
C GLN A 862 40.56 21.97 1.19
N LYS A 863 40.22 22.41 -0.03
CA LYS A 863 40.78 21.84 -1.25
C LYS A 863 42.30 21.88 -1.11
N LEU A 864 42.92 20.76 -0.72
CA LEU A 864 44.34 20.56 -0.83
C LEU A 864 44.66 20.61 -2.33
N GLU A 865 45.04 21.79 -2.81
CA GLU A 865 45.69 21.89 -4.10
C GLU A 865 46.98 21.07 -4.02
N ARG A 866 46.93 19.85 -4.60
CA ARG A 866 48.13 19.09 -4.89
C ARG A 866 48.96 19.93 -5.84
N LYS A 867 49.98 20.65 -5.33
CA LYS A 867 51.07 21.19 -6.16
C LYS A 867 51.73 19.99 -6.83
N THR A 868 51.33 19.74 -8.08
CA THR A 868 52.06 18.83 -8.96
C THR A 868 53.40 19.47 -9.29
N VAL A 869 54.46 19.00 -8.64
CA VAL A 869 55.82 19.23 -9.08
C VAL A 869 56.02 18.33 -10.31
N ALA A 870 55.66 18.87 -11.47
CA ALA A 870 55.99 18.25 -12.75
C ALA A 870 57.42 18.60 -13.09
N ARG A 871 58.32 17.63 -13.00
CA ARG A 871 59.56 17.64 -13.78
C ARG A 871 59.26 17.28 -15.23
N GLY A 872 59.52 18.26 -16.09
CA GLY A 872 59.32 18.08 -17.52
C GLY A 872 60.27 17.06 -18.17
N ALA A 873 59.76 16.32 -19.10
CA ALA A 873 60.52 15.82 -20.26
C ALA A 873 59.57 15.93 -21.48
N ALA A 874 60.00 16.75 -22.41
CA ALA A 874 59.39 16.97 -23.69
C ALA A 874 59.60 15.75 -24.61
N THR A 875 58.59 15.39 -25.38
CA THR A 875 58.74 15.13 -26.85
C THR A 875 57.37 15.05 -27.52
N ASN A 876 57.37 15.62 -28.71
CA ASN A 876 56.30 15.81 -29.70
C ASN A 876 55.58 14.50 -30.13
N ALA A 877 54.32 14.56 -30.46
CA ALA A 877 53.76 14.48 -31.82
C ALA A 877 52.24 14.22 -31.74
N GLY A 878 51.55 14.87 -32.65
CA GLY A 878 50.10 14.95 -32.65
C GLY A 878 49.36 13.70 -33.17
N GLY A 879 48.08 13.75 -33.07
CA GLY A 879 47.15 12.77 -33.62
C GLY A 879 45.82 12.80 -32.86
N ASP A 880 44.85 13.38 -33.53
CA ASP A 880 43.41 13.36 -33.23
C ASP A 880 42.91 11.92 -33.18
N ASP A 881 42.15 11.55 -32.19
CA ASP A 881 40.95 10.71 -32.39
C ASP A 881 40.21 10.49 -31.04
N SER A 882 38.94 10.73 -31.12
CA SER A 882 37.96 10.55 -30.10
C SER A 882 37.57 9.08 -29.91
N GLU A 883 38.00 8.43 -28.84
CA GLU A 883 37.40 7.16 -28.39
C GLU A 883 37.04 7.15 -26.91
N LYS A 884 35.79 6.75 -26.66
CA LYS A 884 35.19 6.61 -25.34
C LYS A 884 35.92 5.54 -24.51
N LYS A 885 36.48 5.92 -23.35
CA LYS A 885 37.12 5.00 -22.41
C LYS A 885 36.07 4.16 -21.67
N LYS A 886 36.14 2.84 -21.84
CA LYS A 886 35.42 1.84 -21.02
C LYS A 886 36.06 1.79 -19.60
N PRO A 887 35.28 1.51 -18.56
CA PRO A 887 35.81 1.46 -17.19
C PRO A 887 36.70 0.24 -16.97
N VAL A 888 37.85 0.47 -16.34
CA VAL A 888 38.86 -0.56 -16.02
C VAL A 888 38.34 -1.39 -14.85
N ARG A 889 38.09 -2.67 -15.07
CA ARG A 889 37.80 -3.66 -14.00
C ARG A 889 39.06 -3.87 -13.16
N ARG A 890 38.98 -3.63 -11.84
CA ARG A 890 40.02 -4.03 -10.89
C ARG A 890 40.13 -5.56 -10.91
N ALA A 891 41.39 -6.06 -11.10
CA ALA A 891 41.68 -7.47 -11.04
C ALA A 891 41.30 -8.07 -9.67
N LYS A 892 40.56 -9.19 -9.67
CA LYS A 892 40.27 -9.95 -8.45
C LYS A 892 41.56 -10.38 -7.77
N LYS A 893 41.69 -10.18 -6.45
CA LYS A 893 42.80 -10.74 -5.67
C LYS A 893 42.78 -12.27 -5.81
N PRO A 894 43.93 -12.93 -6.02
CA PRO A 894 44.01 -14.38 -6.17
C PRO A 894 43.51 -15.08 -4.90
N GLY A 895 42.76 -16.14 -5.08
CA GLY A 895 42.27 -16.97 -3.98
C GLY A 895 43.39 -17.74 -3.28
N ARG A 896 43.20 -18.15 -2.05
CA ARG A 896 44.24 -18.85 -1.23
C ARG A 896 44.87 -20.07 -1.90
N ASN A 897 44.14 -20.78 -2.74
CA ASN A 897 44.59 -21.99 -3.42
C ASN A 897 45.00 -21.78 -4.88
N ASP A 898 44.89 -20.57 -5.42
CA ASP A 898 45.23 -20.25 -6.78
C ASP A 898 46.75 -20.25 -6.99
N PRO A 899 47.24 -20.43 -8.23
CA PRO A 899 48.67 -20.27 -8.53
C PRO A 899 49.16 -18.88 -8.13
N CYS A 900 50.32 -18.82 -7.51
CA CYS A 900 50.89 -17.55 -7.06
C CYS A 900 51.31 -16.67 -8.26
N PRO A 901 50.88 -15.39 -8.30
CA PRO A 901 51.21 -14.48 -9.42
C PRO A 901 52.71 -14.24 -9.60
N CYS A 902 53.55 -14.58 -8.59
CA CYS A 902 55.00 -14.44 -8.66
C CYS A 902 55.70 -15.52 -9.52
N GLY A 903 54.98 -16.54 -10.02
CA GLY A 903 55.50 -17.56 -10.94
C GLY A 903 56.46 -18.60 -10.33
N LYS A 904 56.65 -18.63 -8.98
CA LYS A 904 57.55 -19.65 -8.35
C LYS A 904 56.97 -21.06 -8.50
N LEU A 905 57.82 -22.00 -8.85
CA LEU A 905 57.48 -23.42 -9.01
C LEU A 905 57.92 -24.23 -7.80
N ARG A 906 57.22 -25.32 -7.52
CA ARG A 906 57.61 -26.36 -6.56
C ARG A 906 58.71 -27.27 -7.16
N PRO A 907 59.44 -28.03 -6.36
CA PRO A 907 60.43 -28.96 -6.84
C PRO A 907 59.96 -30.02 -7.85
N ASN A 908 58.64 -30.21 -7.90
CA ASN A 908 57.99 -31.12 -8.87
C ASN A 908 57.49 -30.42 -10.14
N GLY A 909 57.91 -29.17 -10.43
CA GLY A 909 57.59 -28.40 -11.60
C GLY A 909 56.18 -27.73 -11.63
N LEU A 910 55.34 -27.91 -10.59
CA LEU A 910 54.02 -27.28 -10.53
C LEU A 910 54.05 -25.88 -9.85
N PRO A 911 53.20 -24.91 -10.22
CA PRO A 911 53.18 -23.57 -9.60
C PRO A 911 52.82 -23.65 -8.11
N MET A 912 53.50 -22.83 -7.29
CA MET A 912 53.21 -22.70 -5.86
C MET A 912 51.83 -22.03 -5.68
N LYS A 913 51.06 -22.54 -4.72
CA LYS A 913 49.77 -21.87 -4.33
C LYS A 913 50.05 -20.56 -3.63
N TYR A 914 49.16 -19.59 -3.81
CA TYR A 914 49.28 -18.24 -3.23
C TYR A 914 49.52 -18.27 -1.73
N LYS A 915 48.77 -19.11 -0.98
CA LYS A 915 48.93 -19.30 0.46
C LYS A 915 50.29 -19.83 0.91
N ASP A 916 50.97 -20.56 0.05
CA ASP A 916 52.27 -21.17 0.35
C ASP A 916 53.49 -20.32 -0.16
N CYS A 917 53.19 -19.17 -0.79
CA CYS A 917 54.19 -18.28 -1.35
C CYS A 917 53.96 -16.80 -0.90
N CYS A 918 53.52 -15.91 -1.75
CA CYS A 918 53.29 -14.48 -1.43
C CYS A 918 52.15 -14.21 -0.45
N GLY A 919 51.18 -15.11 -0.33
CA GLY A 919 50.09 -15.04 0.61
C GLY A 919 50.35 -15.73 1.98
N LYS A 920 51.60 -16.07 2.29
CA LYS A 920 51.94 -16.77 3.56
C LYS A 920 51.86 -15.85 4.78
N ASN A 921 51.96 -14.55 4.59
CA ASN A 921 51.92 -13.52 5.65
C ASN A 921 50.84 -12.43 5.37
N ALA A 922 49.86 -12.72 4.52
CA ALA A 922 48.75 -11.81 4.19
C ALA A 922 47.42 -12.29 4.78
#